data_60583f935146ec161fad636589015075
#
_entry.id   60583f935146ec161fad636589015075
#
_cell.length_a   1.000
_cell.length_b   1.000
_cell.length_c   1.000
_cell.angle_alpha   90.00
_cell.angle_beta   90.00
_cell.angle_gamma   90.00
#
_symmetry.space_group_name_H-M   'P 1'
#
loop_
_entity.id
_entity.type
_entity.pdbx_description
1 polymer ?
#
loop_
_entity_poly.entity_id
_entity_poly.type
_entity_poly.pdbx_seq_one_letter_code
_entity_poly.pdbx_strand_id
1 'polypeptide(L)'
;MKGVIEMASAVKRDGRAVVTTCGGCYADCAFAARVEDGRVVAELPVPGHPCAARALCARGRHRLAMPFDERDRIVHPMRRRRDGSGFDAITWDEAFAQIAERLLGIVDGHGPRALGMTLGVPSFDRYWAYRFMHALGSPNVYGADGACEVSRLTGWEHSLGYSPASDLAHTDCIMYLGRSIVDSSTMGAVDALNDARRRGAKIIVVDPRRSGSAALADRWLRVRPGCDLALLLGIAHVLIAEDLYDHEFVARYTTGFDELAQTASVWTPEWAESMCDVPADDIRATARDLAAAAPAAVVDAGFHGGIGIAYANSTQTARAICLVDVLLGCIGHAGGALNPPTPLVLGDLDPTCFATPPVPRGPKLGSERYPLVDPVRGLCTTIGQSILAGDLRGLIVYASNPGAGYGNARAWLSILQQLDLLVTIDIRWSETARASDFVLPDVTYLEADRGVGTVVGANDSRVFYRNAVLPVQHDDSRPGREIFAGLAQACGVGEYFQFTSDDLAAAQVAPFGINLDELKERGWADTGVALPSRTGEPAIPLDGGKIALASDVWERAGLGRVPNWIAPMVEPGPGMFRLISGNRPFESHTSRRLAAQGAAEAGSDLDAVQMNADVAARMGIVDGEIVELVSDMGRDHVRVETTPYLHPACIFTSAAPGGRSFGADAGGAQALGVGPLDHTPLRWDPLTGAALTQENAVRVEKIAAREDNSD
;
A
#
# COMPACT_ATOMS: atom_id res chain seq x y z
N MET A 1 -22.86 3.38 -28.05
CA MET A 1 -21.62 3.65 -28.79
C MET A 1 -21.64 4.98 -29.55
N LYS A 2 -22.68 5.38 -30.30
CA LYS A 2 -22.71 6.70 -30.99
C LYS A 2 -22.62 7.92 -30.05
N GLY A 3 -23.27 7.90 -28.89
CA GLY A 3 -23.25 9.03 -27.94
C GLY A 3 -21.93 9.27 -27.21
N VAL A 4 -21.08 8.25 -27.09
CA VAL A 4 -19.74 8.36 -26.46
C VAL A 4 -18.74 9.00 -27.41
N ILE A 5 -18.88 8.74 -28.72
CA ILE A 5 -18.04 9.34 -29.77
C ILE A 5 -18.40 10.83 -29.95
N GLU A 6 -19.69 11.19 -29.79
CA GLU A 6 -20.14 12.59 -29.85
C GLU A 6 -19.67 13.42 -28.64
N MET A 7 -19.58 12.84 -27.42
CA MET A 7 -19.03 13.55 -26.26
C MET A 7 -17.51 13.81 -26.40
N ALA A 8 -16.75 12.86 -26.95
CA ALA A 8 -15.34 13.07 -27.25
C ALA A 8 -15.11 14.12 -28.36
N SER A 9 -16.06 14.26 -29.31
CA SER A 9 -16.00 15.27 -30.38
C SER A 9 -16.49 16.67 -29.93
N ALA A 10 -17.33 16.75 -28.89
CA ALA A 10 -17.84 18.03 -28.37
C ALA A 10 -16.79 18.82 -27.54
N VAL A 11 -15.75 18.15 -27.04
CA VAL A 11 -14.68 18.77 -26.23
C VAL A 11 -13.64 19.51 -27.10
N LYS A 12 -13.69 19.37 -28.43
CA LYS A 12 -12.71 19.98 -29.36
C LYS A 12 -12.84 21.49 -29.60
N ARG A 13 -13.76 22.21 -28.92
CA ARG A 13 -14.01 23.61 -29.32
C ARG A 13 -13.33 24.69 -28.50
N ASP A 14 -13.01 24.48 -27.21
CA ASP A 14 -12.31 25.48 -26.40
C ASP A 14 -11.57 24.81 -25.25
N GLY A 15 -10.34 24.44 -25.43
CA GLY A 15 -9.47 23.84 -24.42
C GLY A 15 -8.94 22.45 -24.79
N ARG A 16 -7.67 22.23 -24.57
CA ARG A 16 -7.02 20.93 -24.80
C ARG A 16 -7.46 19.94 -23.71
N ALA A 17 -8.21 18.89 -24.09
CA ALA A 17 -8.48 17.75 -23.22
C ALA A 17 -7.43 16.65 -23.46
N VAL A 18 -6.82 16.15 -22.37
CA VAL A 18 -5.79 15.11 -22.40
C VAL A 18 -6.24 13.95 -21.51
N VAL A 19 -6.30 12.75 -22.07
CA VAL A 19 -6.60 11.53 -21.28
C VAL A 19 -5.35 11.09 -20.54
N THR A 20 -5.46 10.91 -19.23
CA THR A 20 -4.36 10.46 -18.36
C THR A 20 -4.93 9.70 -17.15
N THR A 21 -4.06 9.29 -16.23
CA THR A 21 -4.48 8.66 -14.96
C THR A 21 -3.94 9.41 -13.76
N CYS A 22 -4.67 9.33 -12.65
CA CYS A 22 -4.28 9.94 -11.38
C CYS A 22 -3.11 9.18 -10.74
N GLY A 23 -1.99 9.84 -10.53
CA GLY A 23 -0.83 9.31 -9.83
C GLY A 23 -0.94 9.30 -8.31
N GLY A 24 -2.16 9.30 -7.75
CA GLY A 24 -2.38 9.41 -6.31
C GLY A 24 -2.29 8.10 -5.52
N CYS A 25 -2.50 6.97 -6.17
CA CYS A 25 -2.42 5.62 -5.61
C CYS A 25 -2.42 4.59 -6.74
N TYR A 26 -2.36 3.31 -6.38
CA TYR A 26 -2.36 2.18 -7.33
C TYR A 26 -3.66 2.00 -8.14
N ALA A 27 -4.73 2.74 -7.82
CA ALA A 27 -5.99 2.64 -8.56
C ALA A 27 -5.94 3.33 -9.94
N ASP A 28 -4.95 4.19 -10.20
CA ASP A 28 -4.70 4.84 -11.49
C ASP A 28 -5.99 5.40 -12.15
N CYS A 29 -6.89 6.01 -11.35
CA CYS A 29 -8.20 6.47 -11.86
C CYS A 29 -8.04 7.36 -13.09
N ALA A 30 -8.66 6.95 -14.20
CA ALA A 30 -8.58 7.67 -15.47
C ALA A 30 -9.46 8.91 -15.48
N PHE A 31 -8.95 9.98 -16.07
CA PHE A 31 -9.69 11.20 -16.34
C PHE A 31 -9.17 11.91 -17.60
N ALA A 32 -10.04 12.67 -18.24
CA ALA A 32 -9.62 13.60 -19.28
C ALA A 32 -9.48 15.00 -18.64
N ALA A 33 -8.27 15.50 -18.62
CA ALA A 33 -7.94 16.80 -18.07
C ALA A 33 -8.22 17.90 -19.10
N ARG A 34 -9.07 18.88 -18.75
CA ARG A 34 -9.19 20.11 -19.51
C ARG A 34 -8.25 21.16 -18.93
N VAL A 35 -7.38 21.69 -19.77
CA VAL A 35 -6.37 22.68 -19.40
C VAL A 35 -6.70 24.04 -20.00
N GLU A 36 -6.74 25.08 -19.17
CA GLU A 36 -6.87 26.48 -19.54
C GLU A 36 -5.81 27.27 -18.79
N ASP A 37 -5.14 28.19 -19.45
CA ASP A 37 -4.08 29.05 -18.89
C ASP A 37 -3.02 28.25 -18.07
N GLY A 38 -2.63 27.08 -18.60
CA GLY A 38 -1.63 26.21 -17.96
C GLY A 38 -2.10 25.48 -16.70
N ARG A 39 -3.39 25.48 -16.39
CA ARG A 39 -3.97 24.82 -15.21
C ARG A 39 -5.06 23.82 -15.61
N VAL A 40 -5.16 22.73 -14.86
CA VAL A 40 -6.29 21.79 -14.98
C VAL A 40 -7.52 22.44 -14.36
N VAL A 41 -8.52 22.78 -15.20
CA VAL A 41 -9.76 23.43 -14.79
C VAL A 41 -10.94 22.46 -14.66
N ALA A 42 -10.84 21.26 -15.26
CA ALA A 42 -11.84 20.23 -15.10
C ALA A 42 -11.23 18.83 -15.29
N GLU A 43 -11.74 17.87 -14.54
CA GLU A 43 -11.55 16.44 -14.72
C GLU A 43 -12.85 15.81 -15.25
N LEU A 44 -12.78 15.16 -16.38
CA LEU A 44 -13.92 14.48 -17.01
C LEU A 44 -13.73 12.96 -16.94
N PRO A 45 -14.78 12.18 -16.68
CA PRO A 45 -14.69 10.72 -16.69
C PRO A 45 -14.34 10.20 -18.09
N VAL A 46 -13.59 9.09 -18.15
CA VAL A 46 -13.24 8.39 -19.40
C VAL A 46 -13.92 7.01 -19.40
N PRO A 47 -15.16 6.91 -19.90
CA PRO A 47 -15.85 5.63 -19.96
C PRO A 47 -15.12 4.63 -20.86
N GLY A 48 -15.05 3.37 -20.43
CA GLY A 48 -14.38 2.30 -21.16
C GLY A 48 -12.87 2.20 -20.91
N HIS A 49 -12.27 3.18 -20.23
CA HIS A 49 -10.88 3.04 -19.76
C HIS A 49 -10.78 1.91 -18.70
N PRO A 50 -9.71 1.10 -18.69
CA PRO A 50 -9.56 0.01 -17.70
C PRO A 50 -9.59 0.49 -16.24
N CYS A 51 -9.08 1.69 -15.97
CA CYS A 51 -9.13 2.34 -14.67
C CYS A 51 -10.24 3.39 -14.57
N ALA A 52 -11.36 3.19 -15.29
CA ALA A 52 -12.49 4.13 -15.27
C ALA A 52 -13.04 4.29 -13.85
N ALA A 53 -13.31 5.55 -13.48
CA ALA A 53 -14.05 5.91 -12.27
C ALA A 53 -15.05 7.01 -12.64
N ARG A 54 -16.15 7.10 -11.87
CA ARG A 54 -17.17 8.15 -12.13
C ARG A 54 -16.64 9.55 -11.83
N ALA A 55 -15.68 9.66 -10.92
CA ALA A 55 -14.98 10.89 -10.59
C ALA A 55 -13.65 10.58 -9.91
N LEU A 56 -12.73 11.55 -9.88
CA LEU A 56 -11.59 11.50 -8.98
C LEU A 56 -12.06 11.64 -7.53
N CYS A 57 -11.42 10.92 -6.61
CA CYS A 57 -11.62 11.12 -5.19
C CYS A 57 -11.08 12.50 -4.75
N ALA A 58 -11.46 12.96 -3.55
CA ALA A 58 -10.99 14.22 -3.00
C ALA A 58 -9.44 14.34 -3.03
N ARG A 59 -8.74 13.27 -2.66
CA ARG A 59 -7.28 13.17 -2.74
C ARG A 59 -6.75 13.38 -4.17
N GLY A 60 -7.37 12.75 -5.17
CA GLY A 60 -7.00 12.92 -6.58
C GLY A 60 -7.18 14.36 -7.05
N ARG A 61 -8.29 15.02 -6.68
CA ARG A 61 -8.57 16.42 -7.01
C ARG A 61 -7.55 17.37 -6.39
N HIS A 62 -7.24 17.21 -5.11
CA HIS A 62 -6.22 18.04 -4.45
C HIS A 62 -4.84 17.89 -5.11
N ARG A 63 -4.52 16.72 -5.68
CA ARG A 63 -3.26 16.50 -6.39
C ARG A 63 -3.13 17.24 -7.72
N LEU A 64 -4.22 17.70 -8.30
CA LEU A 64 -4.18 18.52 -9.52
C LEU A 64 -3.48 19.88 -9.28
N ALA A 65 -3.44 20.35 -8.04
CA ALA A 65 -2.74 21.57 -7.65
C ALA A 65 -1.25 21.36 -7.31
N MET A 66 -0.76 20.11 -7.22
CA MET A 66 0.62 19.82 -6.80
C MET A 66 1.72 20.47 -7.63
N PRO A 67 1.61 20.60 -8.97
CA PRO A 67 2.63 21.26 -9.76
C PRO A 67 2.91 22.71 -9.33
N PHE A 68 1.91 23.37 -8.74
CA PHE A 68 1.93 24.79 -8.37
C PHE A 68 2.15 25.05 -6.86
N ASP A 69 2.34 24.01 -6.06
CA ASP A 69 2.57 24.16 -4.61
C ASP A 69 4.07 24.40 -4.34
N GLU A 70 4.46 25.66 -4.19
CA GLU A 70 5.87 26.05 -4.02
C GLU A 70 6.43 25.76 -2.62
N ARG A 71 5.57 25.62 -1.60
CA ARG A 71 6.00 25.60 -0.20
C ARG A 71 6.77 24.36 0.24
N ASP A 72 6.43 23.19 -0.34
CA ASP A 72 7.06 21.89 -0.01
C ASP A 72 7.71 21.21 -1.21
N ARG A 73 7.71 21.85 -2.38
CA ARG A 73 8.36 21.32 -3.58
C ARG A 73 9.87 21.33 -3.42
N ILE A 74 10.50 20.27 -3.87
CA ILE A 74 11.92 20.25 -4.17
C ILE A 74 12.02 20.75 -5.61
N VAL A 75 12.70 21.87 -5.80
CA VAL A 75 12.74 22.57 -7.11
C VAL A 75 14.15 22.69 -7.68
N HIS A 76 15.17 22.45 -6.87
CA HIS A 76 16.58 22.44 -7.29
C HIS A 76 17.27 21.17 -6.78
N PRO A 77 18.32 20.65 -7.45
CA PRO A 77 19.22 19.68 -6.85
C PRO A 77 19.87 20.27 -5.60
N MET A 78 19.83 19.54 -4.50
CA MET A 78 20.27 20.01 -3.19
C MET A 78 21.35 19.10 -2.61
N ARG A 79 22.37 19.68 -2.00
CA ARG A 79 23.42 18.95 -1.25
C ARG A 79 23.38 19.38 0.21
N ARG A 80 23.47 18.41 1.13
CA ARG A 80 23.55 18.68 2.57
C ARG A 80 24.85 19.44 2.89
N ARG A 81 24.76 20.46 3.73
CA ARG A 81 25.91 21.17 4.28
C ARG A 81 26.69 20.27 5.23
N ARG A 82 28.01 20.42 5.24
CA ARG A 82 28.91 19.61 6.08
C ARG A 82 28.64 19.78 7.58
N ASP A 83 28.16 20.93 8.01
CA ASP A 83 27.79 21.23 9.39
C ASP A 83 26.40 20.73 9.79
N GLY A 84 25.67 20.12 8.84
CA GLY A 84 24.31 19.61 9.07
C GLY A 84 23.22 20.70 9.15
N SER A 85 23.56 21.99 8.97
CA SER A 85 22.63 23.13 9.17
C SER A 85 21.56 23.27 8.08
N GLY A 86 21.55 22.40 7.07
CA GLY A 86 20.60 22.44 5.96
C GLY A 86 21.21 22.01 4.63
N PHE A 87 20.72 22.62 3.55
CA PHE A 87 21.10 22.25 2.19
C PHE A 87 21.54 23.47 1.39
N ASP A 88 22.44 23.25 0.45
CA ASP A 88 22.81 24.19 -0.60
C ASP A 88 22.24 23.72 -1.92
N ALA A 89 21.67 24.63 -2.71
CA ALA A 89 21.35 24.36 -4.09
C ALA A 89 22.63 24.20 -4.91
N ILE A 90 22.68 23.19 -5.76
CA ILE A 90 23.81 22.89 -6.67
C ILE A 90 23.28 22.68 -8.09
N THR A 91 24.19 22.70 -9.07
CA THR A 91 23.81 22.37 -10.45
C THR A 91 23.60 20.86 -10.62
N TRP A 92 22.90 20.48 -11.70
CA TRP A 92 22.75 19.07 -12.07
C TRP A 92 24.09 18.39 -12.34
N ASP A 93 25.01 19.07 -13.01
CA ASP A 93 26.33 18.51 -13.29
C ASP A 93 27.13 18.24 -12.01
N GLU A 94 27.08 19.17 -11.05
CA GLU A 94 27.69 18.98 -9.72
C GLU A 94 27.04 17.83 -8.97
N ALA A 95 25.69 17.72 -9.01
CA ALA A 95 24.96 16.66 -8.35
C ALA A 95 25.33 15.30 -8.94
N PHE A 96 25.29 15.14 -10.26
CA PHE A 96 25.61 13.89 -10.93
C PHE A 96 27.07 13.48 -10.68
N ALA A 97 28.03 14.41 -10.81
CA ALA A 97 29.44 14.10 -10.58
C ALA A 97 29.73 13.63 -9.16
N GLN A 98 29.20 14.35 -8.14
CA GLN A 98 29.45 14.02 -6.73
C GLN A 98 28.72 12.74 -6.29
N ILE A 99 27.51 12.49 -6.77
CA ILE A 99 26.78 11.26 -6.48
C ILE A 99 27.48 10.08 -7.13
N ALA A 100 27.87 10.19 -8.40
CA ALA A 100 28.58 9.14 -9.13
C ALA A 100 29.92 8.78 -8.48
N GLU A 101 30.71 9.77 -8.07
CA GLU A 101 31.97 9.55 -7.33
C GLU A 101 31.75 8.69 -6.07
N ARG A 102 30.71 9.01 -5.28
CA ARG A 102 30.40 8.26 -4.04
C ARG A 102 29.82 6.88 -4.32
N LEU A 103 28.95 6.72 -5.34
CA LEU A 103 28.42 5.41 -5.74
C LEU A 103 29.54 4.48 -6.20
N LEU A 104 30.41 4.95 -7.10
CA LEU A 104 31.54 4.17 -7.59
C LEU A 104 32.53 3.85 -6.49
N GLY A 105 32.83 4.79 -5.59
CA GLY A 105 33.64 4.54 -4.42
C GLY A 105 33.12 3.42 -3.51
N ILE A 106 31.78 3.33 -3.33
CA ILE A 106 31.15 2.23 -2.60
C ILE A 106 31.28 0.92 -3.36
N VAL A 107 31.07 0.92 -4.68
CA VAL A 107 31.23 -0.27 -5.54
C VAL A 107 32.67 -0.78 -5.48
N ASP A 108 33.63 0.10 -5.61
CA ASP A 108 35.07 -0.25 -5.59
C ASP A 108 35.51 -0.81 -4.23
N GLY A 109 35.01 -0.22 -3.14
CA GLY A 109 35.41 -0.61 -1.78
C GLY A 109 34.65 -1.83 -1.22
N HIS A 110 33.38 -2.03 -1.61
CA HIS A 110 32.47 -2.99 -0.98
C HIS A 110 31.72 -3.89 -1.97
N GLY A 111 31.92 -3.66 -3.26
CA GLY A 111 31.19 -4.35 -4.32
C GLY A 111 29.79 -3.78 -4.58
N PRO A 112 29.21 -4.10 -5.76
CA PRO A 112 27.94 -3.49 -6.20
C PRO A 112 26.76 -3.87 -5.31
N ARG A 113 26.80 -4.99 -4.59
CA ARG A 113 25.73 -5.39 -3.66
C ARG A 113 25.61 -4.47 -2.43
N ALA A 114 26.63 -3.65 -2.14
CA ALA A 114 26.56 -2.64 -1.10
C ALA A 114 25.70 -1.42 -1.46
N LEU A 115 25.22 -1.35 -2.72
CA LEU A 115 24.24 -0.37 -3.17
C LEU A 115 22.82 -0.95 -3.14
N GLY A 116 21.85 -0.13 -2.76
CA GLY A 116 20.44 -0.45 -2.82
C GLY A 116 19.59 0.72 -3.31
N MET A 117 18.38 0.42 -3.71
CA MET A 117 17.37 1.39 -4.07
C MET A 117 16.01 0.97 -3.52
N THR A 118 15.23 1.90 -2.98
CA THR A 118 13.83 1.66 -2.62
C THR A 118 12.91 2.54 -3.44
N LEU A 119 11.82 1.93 -3.93
CA LEU A 119 10.83 2.55 -4.80
C LEU A 119 9.50 2.69 -4.05
N GLY A 120 8.89 3.86 -4.13
CA GLY A 120 7.53 4.08 -3.64
C GLY A 120 6.45 3.55 -4.59
N VAL A 121 5.20 3.73 -4.21
CA VAL A 121 4.03 3.44 -5.03
C VAL A 121 3.17 4.71 -5.12
N PRO A 122 2.90 5.21 -6.31
CA PRO A 122 3.44 4.81 -7.62
C PRO A 122 4.87 5.35 -7.85
N SER A 123 5.71 4.56 -8.50
CA SER A 123 6.99 5.01 -9.08
C SER A 123 6.94 4.78 -10.58
N PHE A 124 6.80 5.87 -11.35
CA PHE A 124 6.49 5.76 -12.77
C PHE A 124 7.70 5.39 -13.64
N ASP A 125 8.87 5.93 -13.32
CA ASP A 125 10.10 5.69 -14.08
C ASP A 125 10.89 4.48 -13.53
N ARG A 126 10.18 3.47 -12.96
CA ARG A 126 10.80 2.29 -12.34
C ARG A 126 11.65 1.45 -13.30
N TYR A 127 11.33 1.44 -14.59
CA TYR A 127 12.14 0.74 -15.60
C TYR A 127 13.56 1.30 -15.62
N TRP A 128 13.72 2.63 -15.66
CA TRP A 128 15.03 3.31 -15.62
C TRP A 128 15.73 3.09 -14.26
N ALA A 129 14.99 3.08 -13.18
CA ALA A 129 15.52 2.82 -11.84
C ALA A 129 16.13 1.43 -11.73
N TYR A 130 15.41 0.38 -12.15
CA TYR A 130 15.93 -0.99 -12.21
C TYR A 130 17.14 -1.08 -13.13
N ARG A 131 17.03 -0.52 -14.34
CA ARG A 131 18.08 -0.53 -15.34
C ARG A 131 19.38 0.13 -14.83
N PHE A 132 19.26 1.22 -14.08
CA PHE A 132 20.40 1.90 -13.45
C PHE A 132 21.12 1.02 -12.42
N MET A 133 20.37 0.41 -11.52
CA MET A 133 20.94 -0.47 -10.51
C MET A 133 21.57 -1.73 -11.13
N HIS A 134 20.94 -2.29 -12.16
CA HIS A 134 21.49 -3.42 -12.90
C HIS A 134 22.78 -3.04 -13.66
N ALA A 135 22.83 -1.86 -14.25
CA ALA A 135 24.05 -1.35 -14.91
C ALA A 135 25.22 -1.18 -13.92
N LEU A 136 24.93 -0.82 -12.67
CA LEU A 136 25.94 -0.79 -11.58
C LEU A 136 26.24 -2.17 -11.00
N GLY A 137 25.54 -3.24 -11.41
CA GLY A 137 25.73 -4.61 -10.92
C GLY A 137 25.00 -4.95 -9.62
N SER A 138 24.09 -4.09 -9.14
CA SER A 138 23.33 -4.35 -7.90
C SER A 138 21.93 -4.94 -8.19
N PRO A 139 21.54 -6.07 -7.55
CA PRO A 139 20.20 -6.62 -7.59
C PRO A 139 19.23 -5.91 -6.62
N ASN A 140 19.71 -5.07 -5.72
CA ASN A 140 19.03 -4.60 -4.54
C ASN A 140 18.07 -3.43 -4.84
N VAL A 141 17.04 -3.68 -5.65
CA VAL A 141 15.92 -2.74 -5.89
C VAL A 141 14.66 -3.27 -5.21
N TYR A 142 14.16 -2.56 -4.22
CA TYR A 142 13.05 -2.98 -3.36
C TYR A 142 11.78 -2.20 -3.69
N GLY A 143 10.66 -2.90 -3.91
CA GLY A 143 9.32 -2.33 -3.91
C GLY A 143 8.79 -2.11 -2.49
N ALA A 144 7.56 -1.62 -2.38
CA ALA A 144 6.94 -1.31 -1.09
C ALA A 144 6.31 -2.52 -0.36
N ASP A 145 6.40 -3.73 -0.91
CA ASP A 145 5.65 -4.92 -0.44
C ASP A 145 5.89 -5.24 1.04
N GLY A 146 7.15 -5.13 1.51
CA GLY A 146 7.52 -5.36 2.91
C GLY A 146 6.88 -4.38 3.90
N ALA A 147 6.57 -3.17 3.46
CA ALA A 147 5.89 -2.14 4.25
C ALA A 147 4.38 -2.06 3.94
N CYS A 148 3.83 -3.01 3.18
CA CYS A 148 2.45 -2.98 2.73
C CYS A 148 1.72 -4.29 2.97
N GLU A 149 2.13 -5.39 2.33
CA GLU A 149 1.29 -6.57 2.22
C GLU A 149 2.01 -7.91 2.27
N VAL A 150 3.29 -7.96 2.62
CA VAL A 150 4.09 -9.18 2.51
C VAL A 150 3.50 -10.35 3.29
N SER A 151 2.95 -10.14 4.48
CA SER A 151 2.33 -11.22 5.28
C SER A 151 1.09 -11.78 4.59
N ARG A 152 0.28 -10.91 3.96
CA ARG A 152 -0.88 -11.31 3.17
C ARG A 152 -0.47 -12.11 1.94
N LEU A 153 0.50 -11.62 1.17
CA LEU A 153 1.02 -12.30 -0.02
C LEU A 153 1.58 -13.67 0.36
N THR A 154 2.42 -13.75 1.40
CA THR A 154 2.98 -15.00 1.89
C THR A 154 1.88 -15.99 2.27
N GLY A 155 0.86 -15.56 3.03
CA GLY A 155 -0.26 -16.40 3.42
C GLY A 155 -1.02 -16.96 2.23
N TRP A 156 -1.29 -16.15 1.23
CA TRP A 156 -2.05 -16.55 0.04
C TRP A 156 -1.23 -17.34 -0.97
N GLU A 157 -0.02 -16.90 -1.29
CA GLU A 157 0.86 -17.59 -2.27
C GLU A 157 1.19 -19.01 -1.83
N HIS A 158 1.41 -19.24 -0.52
CA HIS A 158 1.66 -20.58 0.00
C HIS A 158 0.39 -21.42 0.28
N SER A 159 -0.80 -20.80 0.29
CA SER A 159 -2.07 -21.51 0.47
C SER A 159 -2.77 -21.81 -0.87
N LEU A 160 -2.76 -20.84 -1.80
CA LEU A 160 -3.46 -20.92 -3.08
C LEU A 160 -2.51 -20.97 -4.29
N GLY A 161 -1.22 -20.64 -4.10
CA GLY A 161 -0.26 -20.47 -5.18
C GLY A 161 -0.28 -19.08 -5.82
N TYR A 162 -1.17 -18.18 -5.39
CA TYR A 162 -1.29 -16.82 -5.90
C TYR A 162 -2.10 -15.94 -4.95
N SER A 163 -2.10 -14.63 -5.18
CA SER A 163 -2.95 -13.65 -4.48
C SER A 163 -4.22 -13.39 -5.29
N PRO A 164 -5.40 -13.85 -4.84
CA PRO A 164 -6.64 -13.68 -5.58
C PRO A 164 -7.16 -12.25 -5.54
N ALA A 165 -7.87 -11.84 -6.60
CA ALA A 165 -8.70 -10.64 -6.61
C ALA A 165 -10.17 -11.01 -6.36
N SER A 166 -10.91 -10.14 -5.67
CA SER A 166 -12.34 -10.32 -5.41
C SER A 166 -13.19 -9.84 -6.59
N ASP A 167 -14.18 -10.63 -7.02
CA ASP A 167 -15.11 -10.23 -8.09
C ASP A 167 -16.31 -9.45 -7.56
N LEU A 168 -16.08 -8.18 -7.22
CA LEU A 168 -17.11 -7.29 -6.69
C LEU A 168 -18.28 -7.07 -7.65
N ALA A 169 -18.07 -7.27 -8.95
CA ALA A 169 -19.09 -7.06 -9.96
C ALA A 169 -20.24 -8.07 -9.89
N HIS A 170 -19.97 -9.28 -9.37
CA HIS A 170 -20.93 -10.38 -9.36
C HIS A 170 -21.20 -10.93 -7.95
N THR A 171 -20.56 -10.40 -6.90
CA THR A 171 -20.73 -10.94 -5.55
C THR A 171 -22.14 -10.71 -4.99
N ASP A 172 -22.63 -11.70 -4.25
CA ASP A 172 -23.90 -11.65 -3.50
C ASP A 172 -23.65 -11.47 -2.00
N CYS A 173 -22.44 -11.79 -1.51
CA CYS A 173 -22.02 -11.49 -0.14
C CYS A 173 -20.51 -11.19 -0.09
N ILE A 174 -20.15 -10.06 0.50
CA ILE A 174 -18.75 -9.73 0.74
C ILE A 174 -18.50 -9.43 2.20
N MET A 175 -17.45 -10.03 2.76
CA MET A 175 -16.92 -9.68 4.08
C MET A 175 -15.60 -8.92 3.94
N TYR A 176 -15.59 -7.62 4.22
CA TYR A 176 -14.37 -6.82 4.30
C TYR A 176 -13.71 -6.99 5.65
N LEU A 177 -12.45 -7.41 5.66
CA LEU A 177 -11.66 -7.61 6.86
C LEU A 177 -10.58 -6.53 6.96
N GLY A 178 -10.71 -5.61 7.93
CA GLY A 178 -9.75 -4.51 8.12
C GLY A 178 -9.58 -3.64 6.88
N ARG A 179 -10.63 -3.50 6.07
CA ARG A 179 -10.61 -2.77 4.79
C ARG A 179 -11.75 -1.78 4.67
N SER A 180 -11.42 -0.49 4.60
CA SER A 180 -12.38 0.55 4.23
C SER A 180 -12.08 1.09 2.83
N ILE A 181 -12.76 0.58 1.81
CA ILE A 181 -12.62 1.08 0.44
C ILE A 181 -13.16 2.50 0.28
N VAL A 182 -14.13 2.89 1.12
CA VAL A 182 -14.70 4.25 1.12
C VAL A 182 -13.66 5.25 1.63
N ASP A 183 -13.04 4.99 2.79
CA ASP A 183 -12.03 5.89 3.37
C ASP A 183 -10.73 5.89 2.56
N SER A 184 -10.30 4.72 2.04
CA SER A 184 -9.13 4.62 1.17
C SER A 184 -9.37 5.19 -0.23
N SER A 185 -10.63 5.51 -0.56
CA SER A 185 -11.03 6.21 -1.80
C SER A 185 -10.55 5.55 -3.10
N THR A 186 -10.53 4.22 -3.15
CA THR A 186 -10.32 3.48 -4.41
C THR A 186 -11.59 3.52 -5.24
N MET A 187 -11.79 4.57 -6.06
CA MET A 187 -13.09 4.93 -6.64
C MET A 187 -13.72 3.82 -7.47
N GLY A 188 -12.95 3.07 -8.27
CA GLY A 188 -13.48 1.92 -9.01
C GLY A 188 -14.07 0.84 -8.08
N ALA A 189 -13.43 0.54 -6.96
CA ALA A 189 -13.95 -0.40 -5.96
C ALA A 189 -15.17 0.17 -5.22
N VAL A 190 -15.20 1.48 -4.93
CA VAL A 190 -16.37 2.16 -4.34
C VAL A 190 -17.57 2.10 -5.28
N ASP A 191 -17.36 2.34 -6.58
CA ASP A 191 -18.41 2.22 -7.61
C ASP A 191 -18.92 0.77 -7.68
N ALA A 192 -18.04 -0.23 -7.72
CA ALA A 192 -18.41 -1.65 -7.73
C ALA A 192 -19.18 -2.06 -6.46
N LEU A 193 -18.76 -1.60 -5.27
CA LEU A 193 -19.50 -1.84 -4.02
C LEU A 193 -20.92 -1.25 -4.06
N ASN A 194 -21.06 -0.01 -4.54
CA ASN A 194 -22.37 0.63 -4.65
C ASN A 194 -23.26 -0.10 -5.66
N ASP A 195 -22.68 -0.63 -6.73
CA ASP A 195 -23.42 -1.44 -7.71
C ASP A 195 -23.83 -2.79 -7.11
N ALA A 196 -22.96 -3.47 -6.36
CA ALA A 196 -23.28 -4.71 -5.64
C ALA A 196 -24.42 -4.50 -4.63
N ARG A 197 -24.35 -3.43 -3.82
CA ARG A 197 -25.45 -3.07 -2.89
C ARG A 197 -26.78 -2.84 -3.59
N ARG A 198 -26.77 -2.16 -4.72
CA ARG A 198 -28.00 -1.94 -5.52
C ARG A 198 -28.61 -3.23 -6.08
N ARG A 199 -27.79 -4.26 -6.31
CA ARG A 199 -28.26 -5.61 -6.67
C ARG A 199 -28.78 -6.41 -5.48
N GLY A 200 -28.57 -5.96 -4.25
CA GLY A 200 -28.96 -6.64 -3.01
C GLY A 200 -27.86 -7.48 -2.37
N ALA A 201 -26.61 -7.35 -2.81
CA ALA A 201 -25.49 -8.04 -2.20
C ALA A 201 -25.33 -7.63 -0.73
N LYS A 202 -25.08 -8.61 0.13
CA LYS A 202 -24.86 -8.42 1.56
C LYS A 202 -23.44 -7.94 1.84
N ILE A 203 -23.31 -6.87 2.61
CA ILE A 203 -22.03 -6.29 2.96
C ILE A 203 -21.77 -6.48 4.45
N ILE A 204 -20.71 -7.21 4.78
CA ILE A 204 -20.24 -7.42 6.15
C ILE A 204 -18.89 -6.71 6.28
N VAL A 205 -18.69 -5.97 7.35
CA VAL A 205 -17.41 -5.27 7.61
C VAL A 205 -16.91 -5.61 9.00
N VAL A 206 -15.69 -6.12 9.05
CA VAL A 206 -14.92 -6.41 10.27
C VAL A 206 -13.91 -5.30 10.46
N ASP A 207 -14.09 -4.44 11.43
CA ASP A 207 -13.24 -3.28 11.70
C ASP A 207 -13.41 -2.85 13.16
N PRO A 208 -12.33 -2.58 13.91
CA PRO A 208 -12.42 -1.99 15.24
C PRO A 208 -13.13 -0.64 15.28
N ARG A 209 -13.17 0.06 14.15
CA ARG A 209 -13.77 1.38 13.94
C ARG A 209 -14.94 1.27 12.96
N ARG A 210 -16.01 2.02 13.22
CA ARG A 210 -17.06 2.19 12.21
C ARG A 210 -16.57 3.12 11.09
N SER A 211 -15.75 2.54 10.21
CA SER A 211 -15.20 3.20 9.02
C SER A 211 -16.27 3.58 8.02
N GLY A 212 -15.91 4.32 6.96
CA GLY A 212 -16.83 4.67 5.88
C GLY A 212 -17.48 3.44 5.23
N SER A 213 -16.72 2.34 5.06
CA SER A 213 -17.30 1.07 4.59
C SER A 213 -18.21 0.43 5.63
N ALA A 214 -17.83 0.45 6.91
CA ALA A 214 -18.66 -0.09 7.99
C ALA A 214 -19.98 0.70 8.17
N ALA A 215 -20.00 1.98 7.85
CA ALA A 215 -21.21 2.79 7.86
C ALA A 215 -22.21 2.41 6.75
N LEU A 216 -21.76 1.73 5.70
CA LEU A 216 -22.58 1.23 4.60
C LEU A 216 -22.92 -0.27 4.73
N ALA A 217 -22.37 -0.96 5.73
CA ALA A 217 -22.52 -2.40 5.91
C ALA A 217 -23.91 -2.78 6.44
N ASP A 218 -24.39 -3.96 6.02
CA ASP A 218 -25.57 -4.62 6.61
C ASP A 218 -25.25 -5.19 7.98
N ARG A 219 -23.98 -5.58 8.20
CA ARG A 219 -23.45 -6.02 9.49
C ARG A 219 -22.05 -5.47 9.71
N TRP A 220 -21.83 -4.79 10.82
CA TRP A 220 -20.52 -4.34 11.30
C TRP A 220 -20.11 -5.14 12.52
N LEU A 221 -19.01 -5.88 12.41
CA LEU A 221 -18.39 -6.65 13.48
C LEU A 221 -17.24 -5.85 14.09
N ARG A 222 -17.42 -5.35 15.29
CA ARG A 222 -16.45 -4.54 16.01
C ARG A 222 -15.41 -5.43 16.70
N VAL A 223 -14.47 -5.93 15.93
CA VAL A 223 -13.43 -6.85 16.37
C VAL A 223 -12.41 -6.18 17.30
N ARG A 224 -11.91 -6.91 18.31
CA ARG A 224 -10.73 -6.50 19.08
C ARG A 224 -9.53 -6.43 18.14
N PRO A 225 -8.74 -5.33 18.10
CA PRO A 225 -7.59 -5.19 17.21
C PRO A 225 -6.58 -6.33 17.33
N GLY A 226 -6.23 -6.96 16.20
CA GLY A 226 -5.31 -8.09 16.13
C GLY A 226 -5.93 -9.46 16.36
N CYS A 227 -7.26 -9.53 16.57
CA CYS A 227 -7.99 -10.78 16.83
C CYS A 227 -8.85 -11.26 15.66
N ASP A 228 -8.65 -10.71 14.45
CA ASP A 228 -9.33 -11.13 13.23
C ASP A 228 -9.19 -12.63 12.94
N LEU A 229 -8.04 -13.20 13.28
CA LEU A 229 -7.77 -14.65 13.14
C LEU A 229 -8.77 -15.49 13.93
N ALA A 230 -9.07 -15.13 15.18
CA ALA A 230 -10.01 -15.87 16.01
C ALA A 230 -11.44 -15.85 15.42
N LEU A 231 -11.87 -14.71 14.89
CA LEU A 231 -13.14 -14.58 14.19
C LEU A 231 -13.22 -15.52 12.98
N LEU A 232 -12.18 -15.55 12.14
CA LEU A 232 -12.13 -16.42 10.95
C LEU A 232 -12.13 -17.91 11.32
N LEU A 233 -11.40 -18.30 12.36
CA LEU A 233 -11.41 -19.68 12.88
C LEU A 233 -12.79 -20.07 13.41
N GLY A 234 -13.47 -19.15 14.12
CA GLY A 234 -14.87 -19.36 14.57
C GLY A 234 -15.84 -19.50 13.39
N ILE A 235 -15.68 -18.72 12.34
CA ILE A 235 -16.48 -18.85 11.10
C ILE A 235 -16.21 -20.21 10.45
N ALA A 236 -14.94 -20.63 10.31
CA ALA A 236 -14.58 -21.93 9.75
C ALA A 236 -15.17 -23.10 10.57
N HIS A 237 -15.16 -22.99 11.91
CA HIS A 237 -15.83 -23.96 12.78
C HIS A 237 -17.33 -24.10 12.43
N VAL A 238 -18.05 -22.99 12.33
CA VAL A 238 -19.50 -23.00 12.02
C VAL A 238 -19.75 -23.63 10.64
N LEU A 239 -18.96 -23.27 9.62
CA LEU A 239 -19.08 -23.85 8.28
C LEU A 239 -18.91 -25.38 8.30
N ILE A 240 -17.99 -25.92 9.10
CA ILE A 240 -17.74 -27.35 9.22
C ILE A 240 -18.79 -28.02 10.13
N ALA A 241 -19.04 -27.48 11.32
CA ALA A 241 -19.91 -28.10 12.32
C ALA A 241 -21.40 -28.10 11.95
N GLU A 242 -21.85 -27.09 11.18
CA GLU A 242 -23.22 -27.02 10.67
C GLU A 242 -23.36 -27.58 9.24
N ASP A 243 -22.29 -28.20 8.70
CA ASP A 243 -22.29 -28.83 7.37
C ASP A 243 -22.63 -27.85 6.23
N LEU A 244 -22.09 -26.62 6.31
CA LEU A 244 -22.37 -25.51 5.39
C LEU A 244 -21.28 -25.32 4.32
N TYR A 245 -20.22 -26.14 4.33
CA TYR A 245 -19.12 -26.03 3.35
C TYR A 245 -19.44 -26.74 2.04
N ASP A 246 -18.77 -26.37 0.96
CA ASP A 246 -18.93 -27.01 -0.35
C ASP A 246 -18.19 -28.37 -0.38
N HIS A 247 -18.97 -29.46 -0.23
CA HIS A 247 -18.47 -30.82 -0.20
C HIS A 247 -17.76 -31.22 -1.49
N GLU A 248 -18.33 -30.85 -2.65
CA GLU A 248 -17.77 -31.22 -3.95
C GLU A 248 -16.43 -30.52 -4.19
N PHE A 249 -16.38 -29.21 -3.91
CA PHE A 249 -15.16 -28.42 -4.02
C PHE A 249 -14.07 -28.95 -3.09
N VAL A 250 -14.38 -29.18 -1.83
CA VAL A 250 -13.44 -29.68 -0.83
C VAL A 250 -12.90 -31.06 -1.23
N ALA A 251 -13.76 -31.99 -1.60
CA ALA A 251 -13.34 -33.35 -2.01
C ALA A 251 -12.46 -33.34 -3.28
N ARG A 252 -12.80 -32.49 -4.26
CA ARG A 252 -12.13 -32.46 -5.56
C ARG A 252 -10.81 -31.66 -5.52
N TYR A 253 -10.76 -30.53 -4.86
CA TYR A 253 -9.67 -29.55 -4.99
C TYR A 253 -8.81 -29.39 -3.74
N THR A 254 -9.09 -30.13 -2.65
CA THR A 254 -8.30 -30.02 -1.42
C THR A 254 -7.70 -31.34 -0.93
N THR A 255 -6.81 -31.24 0.05
CA THR A 255 -6.29 -32.38 0.83
C THR A 255 -6.22 -31.98 2.31
N GLY A 256 -6.30 -32.98 3.23
CA GLY A 256 -6.13 -32.75 4.67
C GLY A 256 -7.39 -32.24 5.39
N PHE A 257 -8.59 -32.42 4.82
CA PHE A 257 -9.84 -31.95 5.43
C PHE A 257 -10.14 -32.60 6.79
N ASP A 258 -9.87 -33.92 6.94
CA ASP A 258 -10.14 -34.59 8.21
C ASP A 258 -9.32 -34.03 9.37
N GLU A 259 -8.03 -33.71 9.11
CA GLU A 259 -7.15 -33.07 10.09
C GLU A 259 -7.63 -31.65 10.43
N LEU A 260 -8.08 -30.90 9.42
CA LEU A 260 -8.72 -29.60 9.61
C LEU A 260 -9.97 -29.71 10.47
N ALA A 261 -10.90 -30.59 10.12
CA ALA A 261 -12.18 -30.76 10.83
C ALA A 261 -11.97 -31.14 12.30
N GLN A 262 -11.01 -32.01 12.56
CA GLN A 262 -10.61 -32.37 13.92
C GLN A 262 -10.07 -31.15 14.68
N THR A 263 -9.17 -30.39 14.07
CA THR A 263 -8.57 -29.18 14.68
C THR A 263 -9.62 -28.10 14.89
N ALA A 264 -10.51 -27.90 13.92
CA ALA A 264 -11.55 -26.87 13.96
C ALA A 264 -12.57 -27.09 15.09
N SER A 265 -12.69 -28.31 15.63
CA SER A 265 -13.69 -28.65 16.68
C SER A 265 -13.58 -27.77 17.94
N VAL A 266 -12.41 -27.21 18.22
CA VAL A 266 -12.20 -26.37 19.42
C VAL A 266 -12.38 -24.85 19.16
N TRP A 267 -12.54 -24.42 17.90
CA TRP A 267 -12.71 -23.01 17.56
C TRP A 267 -14.18 -22.55 17.63
N THR A 268 -14.89 -22.96 18.69
CA THR A 268 -16.32 -22.64 18.81
C THR A 268 -16.57 -21.12 18.75
N PRO A 269 -17.76 -20.67 18.33
CA PRO A 269 -18.10 -19.26 18.33
C PRO A 269 -17.93 -18.58 19.70
N GLU A 270 -18.18 -19.30 20.79
CA GLU A 270 -17.99 -18.81 22.16
C GLU A 270 -16.51 -18.64 22.51
N TRP A 271 -15.66 -19.57 22.05
CA TRP A 271 -14.21 -19.39 22.17
C TRP A 271 -13.77 -18.17 21.34
N ALA A 272 -14.23 -18.04 20.11
CA ALA A 272 -13.87 -16.91 19.25
C ALA A 272 -14.34 -15.56 19.84
N GLU A 273 -15.57 -15.51 20.40
CA GLU A 273 -16.08 -14.34 21.12
C GLU A 273 -15.14 -13.92 22.25
N SER A 274 -14.67 -14.89 23.05
CA SER A 274 -13.76 -14.61 24.17
C SER A 274 -12.42 -13.99 23.73
N MET A 275 -11.98 -14.26 22.48
CA MET A 275 -10.74 -13.76 21.91
C MET A 275 -10.92 -12.42 21.19
N CYS A 276 -11.99 -12.27 20.41
CA CYS A 276 -12.14 -11.17 19.46
C CYS A 276 -13.24 -10.14 19.83
N ASP A 277 -13.96 -10.34 20.93
CA ASP A 277 -15.08 -9.49 21.40
C ASP A 277 -16.26 -9.38 20.40
N VAL A 278 -16.33 -10.26 19.39
CA VAL A 278 -17.48 -10.36 18.49
C VAL A 278 -18.44 -11.40 19.05
N PRO A 279 -19.75 -11.07 19.28
CA PRO A 279 -20.71 -12.02 19.83
C PRO A 279 -20.81 -13.34 19.05
N ALA A 280 -20.87 -14.47 19.74
CA ALA A 280 -20.95 -15.81 19.14
C ALA A 280 -22.11 -15.93 18.13
N ASP A 281 -23.26 -15.31 18.44
CA ASP A 281 -24.41 -15.30 17.53
C ASP A 281 -24.15 -14.52 16.24
N ASP A 282 -23.36 -13.42 16.29
CA ASP A 282 -22.94 -12.68 15.10
C ASP A 282 -21.94 -13.48 14.26
N ILE A 283 -21.05 -14.26 14.90
CA ILE A 283 -20.13 -15.18 14.21
C ILE A 283 -20.92 -16.25 13.44
N ARG A 284 -21.90 -16.90 14.11
CA ARG A 284 -22.78 -17.88 13.45
C ARG A 284 -23.58 -17.27 12.31
N ALA A 285 -24.17 -16.11 12.53
CA ALA A 285 -24.95 -15.43 11.52
C ALA A 285 -24.08 -15.02 10.32
N THR A 286 -22.83 -14.63 10.54
CA THR A 286 -21.88 -14.28 9.48
C THR A 286 -21.50 -15.51 8.65
N ALA A 287 -21.19 -16.64 9.28
CA ALA A 287 -20.88 -17.88 8.59
C ALA A 287 -22.05 -18.35 7.72
N ARG A 288 -23.27 -18.30 8.23
CA ARG A 288 -24.49 -18.69 7.50
C ARG A 288 -24.80 -17.72 6.35
N ASP A 289 -24.55 -16.41 6.53
CA ASP A 289 -24.74 -15.42 5.47
C ASP A 289 -23.77 -15.66 4.29
N LEU A 290 -22.50 -15.96 4.59
CA LEU A 290 -21.50 -16.30 3.58
C LEU A 290 -21.86 -17.59 2.86
N ALA A 291 -22.23 -18.65 3.60
CA ALA A 291 -22.63 -19.93 3.04
C ALA A 291 -23.89 -19.84 2.16
N ALA A 292 -24.87 -19.03 2.55
CA ALA A 292 -26.09 -18.83 1.78
C ALA A 292 -25.85 -18.13 0.43
N ALA A 293 -24.78 -17.35 0.32
CA ALA A 293 -24.41 -16.65 -0.92
C ALA A 293 -23.37 -17.44 -1.75
N ALA A 294 -22.72 -18.47 -1.16
CA ALA A 294 -21.73 -19.25 -1.85
C ALA A 294 -22.28 -19.90 -3.14
N PRO A 295 -21.48 -20.03 -4.22
CA PRO A 295 -20.08 -19.62 -4.35
C PRO A 295 -19.84 -18.14 -4.70
N ALA A 296 -20.89 -17.30 -4.81
CA ALA A 296 -20.79 -15.86 -5.08
C ALA A 296 -20.53 -15.05 -3.82
N ALA A 297 -19.72 -15.58 -2.91
CA ALA A 297 -19.29 -14.95 -1.67
C ALA A 297 -17.76 -14.83 -1.61
N VAL A 298 -17.24 -13.84 -0.89
CA VAL A 298 -15.80 -13.66 -0.75
C VAL A 298 -15.44 -12.91 0.53
N VAL A 299 -14.31 -13.32 1.15
CA VAL A 299 -13.65 -12.57 2.20
C VAL A 299 -12.56 -11.70 1.58
N ASP A 300 -12.77 -10.40 1.57
CA ASP A 300 -11.82 -9.42 1.02
C ASP A 300 -11.10 -8.67 2.13
N ALA A 301 -9.80 -8.61 2.05
CA ALA A 301 -8.96 -8.07 3.08
C ALA A 301 -8.20 -6.83 2.65
N GLY A 302 -7.92 -5.96 3.62
CA GLY A 302 -7.09 -4.77 3.43
C GLY A 302 -5.62 -5.11 3.21
N PHE A 303 -4.88 -4.17 2.63
CA PHE A 303 -3.41 -4.30 2.50
C PHE A 303 -2.72 -4.12 3.85
N HIS A 304 -3.19 -3.18 4.67
CA HIS A 304 -2.56 -2.76 5.92
C HIS A 304 -3.33 -3.16 7.18
N GLY A 305 -4.46 -3.78 7.10
CA GLY A 305 -5.24 -4.18 8.27
C GLY A 305 -4.61 -5.33 9.04
N GLY A 306 -5.42 -6.05 9.80
CA GLY A 306 -4.99 -7.20 10.60
C GLY A 306 -4.26 -8.30 9.82
N ILE A 307 -4.26 -8.25 8.50
CA ILE A 307 -3.63 -9.26 7.64
C ILE A 307 -2.45 -8.75 6.81
N GLY A 308 -2.22 -7.44 6.76
CA GLY A 308 -1.15 -6.87 5.93
C GLY A 308 0.22 -6.99 6.58
N ILE A 309 0.52 -6.02 7.43
CA ILE A 309 1.80 -5.92 8.15
C ILE A 309 1.58 -5.48 9.62
N ALA A 310 0.35 -5.53 10.12
CA ALA A 310 0.02 -4.92 11.40
C ALA A 310 0.49 -5.75 12.59
N TYR A 311 0.32 -7.06 12.52
CA TYR A 311 0.52 -7.98 13.65
C TYR A 311 1.35 -9.20 13.26
N ALA A 312 1.98 -9.83 14.24
CA ALA A 312 2.74 -11.05 14.06
C ALA A 312 1.89 -12.24 13.57
N ASN A 313 0.58 -12.22 13.78
CA ASN A 313 -0.35 -13.24 13.30
C ASN A 313 -0.95 -12.94 11.90
N SER A 314 -0.54 -11.86 11.23
CA SER A 314 -1.12 -11.45 9.95
C SER A 314 -1.02 -12.52 8.85
N THR A 315 0.09 -13.25 8.76
CA THR A 315 0.25 -14.36 7.80
C THR A 315 -0.74 -15.49 8.06
N GLN A 316 -0.96 -15.83 9.33
CA GLN A 316 -1.92 -16.85 9.72
C GLN A 316 -3.37 -16.40 9.47
N THR A 317 -3.65 -15.10 9.67
CA THR A 317 -4.95 -14.49 9.34
C THR A 317 -5.22 -14.56 7.83
N ALA A 318 -4.23 -14.25 7.00
CA ALA A 318 -4.36 -14.38 5.55
C ALA A 318 -4.61 -15.83 5.10
N ARG A 319 -3.94 -16.78 5.76
CA ARG A 319 -4.17 -18.22 5.55
C ARG A 319 -5.58 -18.65 5.96
N ALA A 320 -6.12 -18.10 7.07
CA ALA A 320 -7.48 -18.37 7.52
C ALA A 320 -8.55 -17.76 6.58
N ILE A 321 -8.27 -16.65 5.91
CA ILE A 321 -9.15 -16.13 4.84
C ILE A 321 -9.24 -17.13 3.69
N CYS A 322 -8.08 -17.62 3.19
CA CYS A 322 -8.08 -18.67 2.17
C CYS A 322 -8.87 -19.89 2.59
N LEU A 323 -8.76 -20.29 3.86
CA LEU A 323 -9.53 -21.42 4.40
C LEU A 323 -11.03 -21.18 4.28
N VAL A 324 -11.53 -20.02 4.67
CA VAL A 324 -12.96 -19.68 4.59
C VAL A 324 -13.43 -19.70 3.14
N ASP A 325 -12.70 -19.03 2.22
CA ASP A 325 -13.06 -18.97 0.80
C ASP A 325 -13.03 -20.37 0.14
N VAL A 326 -12.11 -21.26 0.56
CA VAL A 326 -12.02 -22.65 0.09
C VAL A 326 -13.18 -23.47 0.63
N LEU A 327 -13.54 -23.35 1.90
CA LEU A 327 -14.69 -24.08 2.48
C LEU A 327 -16.00 -23.68 1.79
N LEU A 328 -16.14 -22.41 1.38
CA LEU A 328 -17.30 -21.92 0.65
C LEU A 328 -17.29 -22.28 -0.85
N GLY A 329 -16.22 -22.89 -1.38
CA GLY A 329 -16.09 -23.21 -2.80
C GLY A 329 -16.01 -21.98 -3.71
N CYS A 330 -15.59 -20.80 -3.17
CA CYS A 330 -15.63 -19.52 -3.88
C CYS A 330 -14.49 -19.31 -4.88
N ILE A 331 -13.46 -20.16 -4.89
CA ILE A 331 -12.26 -19.99 -5.71
C ILE A 331 -12.56 -20.28 -7.17
N GLY A 332 -12.29 -19.31 -8.06
CA GLY A 332 -12.53 -19.41 -9.50
C GLY A 332 -13.95 -19.10 -9.95
N HIS A 333 -14.87 -18.80 -9.00
CA HIS A 333 -16.26 -18.45 -9.29
C HIS A 333 -16.48 -16.97 -9.51
N ALA A 334 -17.46 -16.63 -10.35
CA ALA A 334 -17.99 -15.28 -10.45
C ALA A 334 -18.59 -14.87 -9.08
N GLY A 335 -18.23 -13.67 -8.61
CA GLY A 335 -18.66 -13.17 -7.31
C GLY A 335 -17.81 -13.64 -6.12
N GLY A 336 -16.88 -14.58 -6.35
CA GLY A 336 -15.93 -15.10 -5.38
C GLY A 336 -14.51 -14.55 -5.56
N ALA A 337 -13.52 -15.36 -5.19
CA ALA A 337 -12.10 -15.12 -5.40
C ALA A 337 -11.68 -15.57 -6.80
N LEU A 338 -11.25 -14.65 -7.63
CA LEU A 338 -10.92 -14.91 -9.03
C LEU A 338 -9.69 -15.81 -9.19
N ASN A 339 -9.66 -16.60 -10.25
CA ASN A 339 -8.48 -17.32 -10.71
C ASN A 339 -7.29 -16.38 -10.94
N PRO A 340 -6.03 -16.92 -10.90
CA PRO A 340 -4.85 -16.11 -11.17
C PRO A 340 -5.00 -15.38 -12.51
N PRO A 341 -4.64 -14.08 -12.57
CA PRO A 341 -4.72 -13.33 -13.81
C PRO A 341 -3.78 -13.95 -14.86
N THR A 342 -4.20 -13.92 -16.12
CA THR A 342 -3.27 -14.20 -17.22
C THR A 342 -2.20 -13.10 -17.20
N PRO A 343 -0.90 -13.42 -17.07
CA PRO A 343 0.13 -12.41 -17.06
C PRO A 343 0.11 -11.59 -18.34
N LEU A 344 -0.06 -10.28 -18.24
CA LEU A 344 0.10 -9.36 -19.35
C LEU A 344 1.59 -9.00 -19.46
N VAL A 345 2.30 -9.72 -20.32
CA VAL A 345 3.74 -9.54 -20.52
C VAL A 345 3.95 -8.44 -21.56
N LEU A 346 4.33 -7.25 -21.09
CA LEU A 346 4.75 -6.17 -21.97
C LEU A 346 6.05 -6.54 -22.68
N GLY A 347 6.23 -6.05 -23.93
CA GLY A 347 7.50 -6.18 -24.61
C GLY A 347 8.62 -5.40 -23.92
N ASP A 348 9.84 -5.59 -24.40
CA ASP A 348 11.03 -4.88 -23.93
C ASP A 348 11.82 -4.37 -25.14
N LEU A 349 12.77 -3.47 -24.89
CA LEU A 349 13.67 -2.93 -25.90
C LEU A 349 14.47 -4.07 -26.58
N ASP A 350 14.54 -4.02 -27.90
CA ASP A 350 15.33 -4.98 -28.67
C ASP A 350 16.83 -4.85 -28.33
N PRO A 351 17.44 -5.91 -27.74
CA PRO A 351 18.85 -5.85 -27.34
C PRO A 351 19.82 -5.76 -28.53
N THR A 352 19.36 -5.97 -29.76
CA THR A 352 20.17 -5.75 -30.98
C THR A 352 20.26 -4.28 -31.36
N CYS A 353 19.29 -3.46 -30.90
CA CYS A 353 19.25 -2.01 -31.15
C CYS A 353 19.66 -1.20 -29.91
N PHE A 354 19.37 -1.71 -28.73
CA PHE A 354 19.57 -1.00 -27.45
C PHE A 354 20.39 -1.85 -26.49
N ALA A 355 21.57 -1.38 -26.09
CA ALA A 355 22.41 -2.07 -25.13
C ALA A 355 21.63 -2.37 -23.85
N THR A 356 21.65 -3.62 -23.37
CA THR A 356 20.94 -4.05 -22.18
C THR A 356 21.94 -4.41 -21.08
N PRO A 357 21.81 -3.83 -19.86
CA PRO A 357 22.70 -4.17 -18.76
C PRO A 357 22.49 -5.62 -18.33
N PRO A 358 23.57 -6.29 -17.88
CA PRO A 358 23.45 -7.62 -17.28
C PRO A 358 22.54 -7.55 -16.07
N VAL A 359 21.55 -8.46 -16.01
CA VAL A 359 20.68 -8.57 -14.81
C VAL A 359 21.47 -9.28 -13.71
N PRO A 360 21.75 -8.62 -12.57
CA PRO A 360 22.48 -9.23 -11.46
C PRO A 360 21.72 -10.43 -10.90
N ARG A 361 22.43 -11.54 -10.69
CA ARG A 361 21.85 -12.78 -10.16
C ARG A 361 21.94 -12.85 -8.64
N GLY A 362 21.03 -13.60 -8.03
CA GLY A 362 21.01 -13.92 -6.60
C GLY A 362 19.93 -13.17 -5.81
N PRO A 363 19.72 -13.54 -4.54
CA PRO A 363 18.75 -12.94 -3.67
C PRO A 363 19.11 -11.49 -3.36
N LYS A 364 18.10 -10.66 -3.14
CA LYS A 364 18.31 -9.31 -2.60
C LYS A 364 18.77 -9.41 -1.13
N LEU A 365 19.54 -8.42 -0.67
CA LEU A 365 20.02 -8.42 0.72
C LEU A 365 18.86 -8.52 1.71
N GLY A 366 19.03 -9.35 2.74
CA GLY A 366 18.09 -9.57 3.82
C GLY A 366 16.96 -10.55 3.52
N SER A 367 16.68 -10.90 2.25
CA SER A 367 15.61 -11.83 1.91
C SER A 367 15.93 -13.29 2.27
N GLU A 368 17.18 -13.65 2.33
CA GLU A 368 17.64 -15.00 2.75
C GLU A 368 17.22 -15.38 4.18
N ARG A 369 16.86 -14.41 5.00
CA ARG A 369 16.38 -14.59 6.37
C ARG A 369 14.94 -15.08 6.44
N TYR A 370 14.19 -14.95 5.36
CA TYR A 370 12.75 -15.17 5.30
C TYR A 370 12.40 -16.19 4.21
N PRO A 371 12.50 -17.49 4.49
CA PRO A 371 12.45 -18.55 3.48
C PRO A 371 11.08 -18.68 2.78
N LEU A 372 10.00 -18.12 3.34
CA LEU A 372 8.69 -18.11 2.69
C LEU A 372 8.48 -16.88 1.77
N VAL A 373 9.40 -15.93 1.78
CA VAL A 373 9.32 -14.74 0.92
C VAL A 373 10.19 -14.96 -0.31
N ASP A 374 9.66 -14.58 -1.48
CA ASP A 374 10.43 -14.61 -2.72
C ASP A 374 11.72 -13.80 -2.61
N PRO A 375 12.90 -14.43 -2.67
CA PRO A 375 14.18 -13.76 -2.49
C PRO A 375 14.51 -12.78 -3.62
N VAL A 376 13.88 -12.93 -4.79
CA VAL A 376 14.06 -12.01 -5.94
C VAL A 376 13.19 -10.77 -5.77
N ARG A 377 12.00 -10.90 -5.21
CA ARG A 377 11.15 -9.76 -4.85
C ARG A 377 11.84 -8.87 -3.82
N GLY A 378 12.41 -9.46 -2.76
CA GLY A 378 13.05 -8.77 -1.65
C GLY A 378 12.06 -7.96 -0.81
N LEU A 379 12.54 -7.36 0.26
CA LEU A 379 11.72 -6.63 1.23
C LEU A 379 12.32 -5.28 1.57
N CYS A 380 11.63 -4.19 1.31
CA CYS A 380 12.09 -2.84 1.65
C CYS A 380 12.33 -2.65 3.16
N THR A 381 11.63 -3.38 4.00
CA THR A 381 11.80 -3.33 5.47
C THR A 381 13.10 -3.97 5.95
N THR A 382 13.68 -4.90 5.16
CA THR A 382 14.98 -5.51 5.50
C THR A 382 16.18 -4.63 5.19
N ILE A 383 15.98 -3.54 4.43
CA ILE A 383 17.01 -2.51 4.19
C ILE A 383 17.62 -2.04 5.51
N GLY A 384 16.80 -1.76 6.52
CA GLY A 384 17.28 -1.34 7.84
C GLY A 384 18.19 -2.36 8.51
N GLN A 385 17.88 -3.64 8.42
CA GLN A 385 18.72 -4.72 8.95
C GLN A 385 20.04 -4.83 8.18
N SER A 386 20.02 -4.64 6.86
CA SER A 386 21.21 -4.69 6.02
C SER A 386 22.13 -3.50 6.24
N ILE A 387 21.59 -2.31 6.55
CA ILE A 387 22.37 -1.13 6.97
C ILE A 387 23.04 -1.40 8.31
N LEU A 388 22.29 -1.87 9.31
CA LEU A 388 22.81 -2.18 10.64
C LEU A 388 23.89 -3.28 10.63
N ALA A 389 23.80 -4.22 9.70
CA ALA A 389 24.81 -5.25 9.48
C ALA A 389 26.07 -4.73 8.74
N GLY A 390 26.02 -3.53 8.15
CA GLY A 390 27.07 -2.96 7.31
C GLY A 390 27.15 -3.53 5.90
N ASP A 391 26.16 -4.34 5.49
CA ASP A 391 26.07 -4.95 4.15
C ASP A 391 25.61 -3.94 3.10
N LEU A 392 24.76 -2.98 3.48
CA LEU A 392 24.28 -1.89 2.63
C LEU A 392 24.91 -0.57 3.07
N ARG A 393 25.56 0.09 2.14
CA ARG A 393 26.33 1.32 2.36
C ARG A 393 25.77 2.53 1.63
N GLY A 394 25.22 2.33 0.44
CA GLY A 394 24.59 3.38 -0.36
C GLY A 394 23.14 3.07 -0.64
N LEU A 395 22.26 4.06 -0.47
CA LEU A 395 20.83 3.91 -0.74
C LEU A 395 20.32 5.07 -1.57
N ILE A 396 19.63 4.74 -2.67
CA ILE A 396 18.82 5.69 -3.43
C ILE A 396 17.35 5.46 -3.08
N VAL A 397 16.67 6.52 -2.69
CA VAL A 397 15.24 6.51 -2.36
C VAL A 397 14.49 7.26 -3.47
N TYR A 398 13.66 6.56 -4.21
CA TYR A 398 12.88 7.14 -5.30
C TYR A 398 11.40 7.12 -5.01
N ALA A 399 10.78 8.30 -4.93
CA ALA A 399 9.35 8.49 -4.65
C ALA A 399 8.86 7.70 -3.40
N SER A 400 9.71 7.57 -2.38
CA SER A 400 9.46 6.79 -1.17
C SER A 400 9.93 7.55 0.08
N ASN A 401 9.40 7.16 1.25
CA ASN A 401 9.75 7.79 2.52
C ASN A 401 9.96 6.73 3.62
N PRO A 402 11.08 5.95 3.57
CA PRO A 402 11.40 4.96 4.60
C PRO A 402 11.42 5.54 6.01
N GLY A 403 11.89 6.77 6.16
CA GLY A 403 11.96 7.49 7.44
C GLY A 403 10.63 7.71 8.15
N ALA A 404 9.50 7.47 7.46
CA ALA A 404 8.17 7.55 8.08
C ALA A 404 7.25 6.37 7.76
N GLY A 405 7.60 5.53 6.77
CA GLY A 405 6.71 4.51 6.25
C GLY A 405 7.06 3.06 6.61
N TYR A 406 8.30 2.79 7.08
CA TYR A 406 8.79 1.42 7.26
C TYR A 406 8.90 0.98 8.73
N GLY A 407 8.35 1.74 9.65
CA GLY A 407 8.39 1.49 11.08
C GLY A 407 8.57 2.78 11.88
N ASN A 408 9.07 2.68 13.11
CA ASN A 408 9.31 3.84 13.97
C ASN A 408 10.21 4.87 13.28
N ALA A 409 9.70 6.09 13.09
CA ALA A 409 10.38 7.13 12.32
C ALA A 409 11.74 7.52 12.89
N ARG A 410 11.86 7.65 14.23
CA ARG A 410 13.12 8.01 14.91
C ARG A 410 14.18 6.93 14.71
N ALA A 411 13.77 5.67 14.86
CA ALA A 411 14.66 4.53 14.66
C ALA A 411 15.12 4.44 13.21
N TRP A 412 14.22 4.60 12.23
CA TRP A 412 14.58 4.58 10.82
C TRP A 412 15.52 5.72 10.42
N LEU A 413 15.27 6.95 10.88
CA LEU A 413 16.18 8.08 10.62
C LEU A 413 17.57 7.81 11.19
N SER A 414 17.68 7.25 12.40
CA SER A 414 18.96 6.86 12.99
C SER A 414 19.67 5.75 12.20
N ILE A 415 18.92 4.80 11.62
CA ILE A 415 19.48 3.76 10.76
C ILE A 415 20.00 4.37 9.46
N LEU A 416 19.20 5.22 8.79
CA LEU A 416 19.58 5.86 7.53
C LEU A 416 20.84 6.73 7.65
N GLN A 417 21.08 7.32 8.82
CA GLN A 417 22.30 8.10 9.11
C GLN A 417 23.60 7.27 9.16
N GLN A 418 23.51 5.93 9.17
CA GLN A 418 24.69 5.04 9.15
C GLN A 418 25.17 4.73 7.72
N LEU A 419 24.44 5.17 6.70
CA LEU A 419 24.83 5.02 5.31
C LEU A 419 26.01 5.93 4.95
N ASP A 420 26.91 5.44 4.10
CA ASP A 420 27.95 6.25 3.48
C ASP A 420 27.37 7.22 2.45
N LEU A 421 26.23 6.87 1.81
CA LEU A 421 25.52 7.71 0.87
C LEU A 421 24.00 7.48 0.94
N LEU A 422 23.25 8.56 1.13
CA LEU A 422 21.79 8.57 1.00
C LEU A 422 21.37 9.64 -0.01
N VAL A 423 20.72 9.22 -1.10
CA VAL A 423 20.16 10.08 -2.15
C VAL A 423 18.65 9.93 -2.18
N THR A 424 17.92 11.04 -2.13
CA THR A 424 16.46 11.02 -2.35
C THR A 424 16.10 11.72 -3.66
N ILE A 425 15.28 11.06 -4.47
CA ILE A 425 14.66 11.61 -5.69
C ILE A 425 13.17 11.69 -5.41
N ASP A 426 12.65 12.90 -5.25
CA ASP A 426 11.23 13.10 -4.88
C ASP A 426 10.76 14.47 -5.36
N ILE A 427 9.45 14.67 -5.32
CA ILE A 427 8.79 15.95 -5.63
C ILE A 427 8.67 16.84 -4.39
N ARG A 428 8.82 16.30 -3.17
CA ARG A 428 8.54 16.98 -1.90
C ARG A 428 9.56 16.64 -0.82
N TRP A 429 9.73 17.60 0.09
CA TRP A 429 10.51 17.37 1.30
C TRP A 429 9.79 16.40 2.24
N SER A 430 10.43 15.26 2.48
CA SER A 430 10.02 14.22 3.42
C SER A 430 11.04 14.08 4.54
N GLU A 431 10.76 13.26 5.55
CA GLU A 431 11.70 12.90 6.62
C GLU A 431 12.99 12.32 6.03
N THR A 432 12.85 11.42 5.06
CA THR A 432 13.97 10.80 4.36
C THR A 432 14.75 11.84 3.55
N ALA A 433 14.08 12.69 2.78
CA ALA A 433 14.75 13.75 2.02
C ALA A 433 15.54 14.69 2.94
N ARG A 434 14.98 15.03 4.10
CA ARG A 434 15.66 15.85 5.11
C ARG A 434 16.85 15.13 5.79
N ALA A 435 16.91 13.80 5.75
CA ALA A 435 18.04 13.01 6.24
C ALA A 435 19.11 12.76 5.17
N SER A 436 18.80 12.99 3.89
CA SER A 436 19.67 12.63 2.75
C SER A 436 20.88 13.54 2.59
N ASP A 437 21.93 13.01 1.96
CA ASP A 437 23.11 13.79 1.53
C ASP A 437 22.79 14.64 0.29
N PHE A 438 22.04 14.05 -0.64
CA PHE A 438 21.57 14.72 -1.85
C PHE A 438 20.07 14.53 -2.02
N VAL A 439 19.41 15.59 -2.49
CA VAL A 439 17.98 15.59 -2.81
C VAL A 439 17.80 16.11 -4.22
N LEU A 440 17.18 15.31 -5.09
CA LEU A 440 17.02 15.61 -6.51
C LEU A 440 15.54 15.82 -6.85
N PRO A 441 15.18 16.92 -7.55
CA PRO A 441 13.80 17.29 -7.83
C PRO A 441 13.23 16.46 -8.98
N ASP A 442 12.23 15.61 -8.70
CA ASP A 442 11.38 14.98 -9.74
C ASP A 442 10.21 15.91 -10.12
N VAL A 443 9.55 15.60 -11.21
CA VAL A 443 8.32 16.25 -11.68
C VAL A 443 7.09 15.49 -11.20
N THR A 444 5.94 16.15 -11.13
CA THR A 444 4.68 15.46 -10.81
C THR A 444 4.19 14.59 -11.97
N TYR A 445 3.22 13.71 -11.71
CA TYR A 445 2.63 12.84 -12.74
C TYR A 445 1.88 13.62 -13.85
N LEU A 446 1.59 14.91 -13.63
CA LEU A 446 0.95 15.77 -14.62
C LEU A 446 1.93 16.42 -15.58
N GLU A 447 3.22 16.51 -15.22
CA GLU A 447 4.24 17.31 -15.91
C GLU A 447 5.11 16.49 -16.89
N ALA A 448 4.98 15.16 -16.91
CA ALA A 448 5.68 14.30 -17.84
C ALA A 448 4.86 13.06 -18.20
N ASP A 449 5.05 12.56 -19.41
CA ASP A 449 4.53 11.25 -19.80
C ASP A 449 5.10 10.17 -18.88
N ARG A 450 4.25 9.28 -18.41
CA ARG A 450 4.62 8.21 -17.45
C ARG A 450 4.48 6.81 -18.07
N GLY A 451 4.42 6.75 -19.42
CA GLY A 451 4.49 5.53 -20.20
C GLY A 451 3.27 4.62 -20.07
N VAL A 452 3.48 3.39 -20.52
CA VAL A 452 2.46 2.34 -20.53
C VAL A 452 2.20 1.81 -19.12
N GLY A 453 0.93 1.62 -18.80
CA GLY A 453 0.48 1.01 -17.55
C GLY A 453 -0.48 -0.17 -17.80
N THR A 454 -0.53 -1.05 -16.80
CA THR A 454 -1.48 -2.16 -16.71
C THR A 454 -2.30 -2.01 -15.43
N VAL A 455 -3.49 -2.60 -15.37
CA VAL A 455 -4.31 -2.57 -14.16
C VAL A 455 -3.72 -3.48 -13.11
N VAL A 456 -3.44 -2.96 -11.93
CA VAL A 456 -2.86 -3.72 -10.83
C VAL A 456 -3.94 -4.59 -10.16
N GLY A 457 -3.66 -5.88 -10.03
CA GLY A 457 -4.52 -6.84 -9.30
C GLY A 457 -5.88 -7.09 -9.92
N ALA A 458 -6.15 -6.62 -11.14
CA ALA A 458 -7.40 -6.85 -11.84
C ALA A 458 -7.19 -7.84 -13.01
N ASN A 459 -8.22 -8.66 -13.24
CA ASN A 459 -8.35 -9.43 -14.46
C ASN A 459 -8.80 -8.49 -15.59
N ASP A 460 -7.88 -7.72 -16.10
CA ASP A 460 -8.09 -6.80 -17.22
C ASP A 460 -6.97 -6.96 -18.24
N SER A 461 -7.34 -7.13 -19.51
CA SER A 461 -6.40 -7.35 -20.61
C SER A 461 -5.99 -6.08 -21.33
N ARG A 462 -6.37 -4.91 -20.81
CA ARG A 462 -6.10 -3.64 -21.46
C ARG A 462 -4.85 -2.97 -20.91
N VAL A 463 -4.17 -2.25 -21.79
CA VAL A 463 -3.09 -1.33 -21.43
C VAL A 463 -3.58 0.10 -21.53
N PHE A 464 -2.93 1.01 -20.81
CA PHE A 464 -3.23 2.43 -20.90
C PHE A 464 -1.93 3.25 -20.93
N TYR A 465 -2.03 4.50 -21.38
CA TYR A 465 -0.91 5.43 -21.43
C TYR A 465 -1.16 6.64 -20.52
N ARG A 466 -0.13 7.03 -19.78
CA ARG A 466 -0.17 8.18 -18.86
C ARG A 466 0.43 9.39 -19.53
N ASN A 467 -0.40 10.17 -20.22
CA ASN A 467 0.04 11.38 -20.91
C ASN A 467 0.37 12.50 -19.93
N ALA A 468 1.39 13.29 -20.27
CA ALA A 468 1.61 14.59 -19.66
C ALA A 468 0.41 15.51 -19.93
N VAL A 469 0.00 16.25 -18.91
CA VAL A 469 -1.10 17.21 -18.98
C VAL A 469 -0.60 18.64 -19.00
N LEU A 470 0.49 18.90 -18.29
CA LEU A 470 1.11 20.20 -18.11
C LEU A 470 2.59 20.14 -18.55
N PRO A 471 3.18 21.26 -18.98
CA PRO A 471 4.62 21.38 -19.06
C PRO A 471 5.22 21.32 -17.65
N VAL A 472 6.52 21.03 -17.58
CA VAL A 472 7.30 21.14 -16.34
C VAL A 472 7.18 22.57 -15.81
N GLN A 473 6.84 22.71 -14.53
CA GLN A 473 6.56 24.00 -13.91
C GLN A 473 7.80 24.66 -13.27
N HIS A 474 8.82 23.86 -12.96
CA HIS A 474 10.07 24.32 -12.34
C HIS A 474 11.25 23.90 -13.20
N ASP A 475 11.98 24.86 -13.73
CA ASP A 475 13.04 24.65 -14.77
C ASP A 475 14.11 23.63 -14.38
N ASP A 476 14.44 23.53 -13.09
CA ASP A 476 15.43 22.56 -12.60
C ASP A 476 14.84 21.20 -12.23
N SER A 477 13.51 21.00 -12.29
CA SER A 477 12.92 19.69 -12.06
C SER A 477 13.02 18.82 -13.30
N ARG A 478 13.33 17.53 -13.13
CA ARG A 478 13.46 16.55 -14.22
C ARG A 478 12.69 15.30 -13.92
N PRO A 479 12.06 14.64 -14.92
CA PRO A 479 11.46 13.32 -14.71
C PRO A 479 12.53 12.30 -14.30
N GLY A 480 12.14 11.35 -13.44
CA GLY A 480 13.05 10.33 -12.90
C GLY A 480 13.90 9.65 -13.96
N ARG A 481 13.34 9.37 -15.17
CA ARG A 481 14.08 8.78 -16.29
C ARG A 481 15.30 9.62 -16.73
N GLU A 482 15.18 10.93 -16.74
CA GLU A 482 16.28 11.83 -17.10
C GLU A 482 17.31 11.90 -15.97
N ILE A 483 16.87 11.85 -14.72
CA ILE A 483 17.74 11.79 -13.54
C ILE A 483 18.58 10.51 -13.57
N PHE A 484 17.95 9.34 -13.81
CA PHE A 484 18.68 8.06 -13.90
C PHE A 484 19.60 7.99 -15.10
N ALA A 485 19.21 8.55 -16.25
CA ALA A 485 20.09 8.62 -17.43
C ALA A 485 21.31 9.53 -17.17
N GLY A 486 21.12 10.68 -16.51
CA GLY A 486 22.21 11.57 -16.12
C GLY A 486 23.18 10.93 -15.12
N LEU A 487 22.66 10.25 -14.10
CA LEU A 487 23.47 9.46 -13.16
C LEU A 487 24.22 8.34 -13.87
N ALA A 488 23.58 7.63 -14.80
CA ALA A 488 24.22 6.56 -15.58
C ALA A 488 25.37 7.09 -16.44
N GLN A 489 25.19 8.25 -17.08
CA GLN A 489 26.24 8.90 -17.83
C GLN A 489 27.42 9.27 -16.94
N ALA A 490 27.17 9.84 -15.77
CA ALA A 490 28.20 10.21 -14.80
C ALA A 490 28.93 8.99 -14.20
N CYS A 491 28.23 7.86 -14.04
CA CYS A 491 28.82 6.59 -13.58
C CYS A 491 29.52 5.79 -14.70
N GLY A 492 29.56 6.28 -15.93
CA GLY A 492 30.21 5.60 -17.04
C GLY A 492 29.42 4.41 -17.63
N VAL A 493 28.13 4.31 -17.32
CA VAL A 493 27.23 3.24 -17.82
C VAL A 493 26.10 3.80 -18.69
N GLY A 494 26.31 4.99 -19.26
CA GLY A 494 25.33 5.71 -20.10
C GLY A 494 24.95 5.00 -21.39
N GLU A 495 25.77 4.04 -21.86
CA GLU A 495 25.47 3.23 -23.05
C GLU A 495 24.13 2.46 -22.90
N TYR A 496 23.75 2.10 -21.70
CA TYR A 496 22.49 1.40 -21.42
C TYR A 496 21.25 2.31 -21.44
N PHE A 497 21.41 3.61 -21.67
CA PHE A 497 20.34 4.61 -21.60
C PHE A 497 20.13 5.38 -22.90
N GLN A 498 20.64 4.84 -24.04
CA GLN A 498 20.53 5.45 -25.36
C GLN A 498 19.18 5.12 -26.02
N PHE A 499 18.07 5.41 -25.35
CA PHE A 499 16.69 5.23 -25.84
C PHE A 499 15.78 6.28 -25.21
N THR A 500 14.66 6.53 -25.88
CA THR A 500 13.63 7.45 -25.41
C THR A 500 12.50 6.72 -24.67
N SER A 501 11.65 7.47 -23.97
CA SER A 501 10.41 6.90 -23.38
C SER A 501 9.45 6.34 -24.43
N ASP A 502 9.49 6.90 -25.64
CA ASP A 502 8.65 6.44 -26.75
C ASP A 502 9.19 5.14 -27.36
N ASP A 503 10.51 4.98 -27.46
CA ASP A 503 11.10 3.69 -27.87
C ASP A 503 10.70 2.57 -26.92
N LEU A 504 10.77 2.81 -25.61
CA LEU A 504 10.34 1.84 -24.62
C LEU A 504 8.82 1.56 -24.70
N ALA A 505 8.00 2.61 -24.77
CA ALA A 505 6.55 2.46 -24.84
C ALA A 505 6.12 1.70 -26.10
N ALA A 506 6.73 2.00 -27.26
CA ALA A 506 6.47 1.29 -28.49
C ALA A 506 6.88 -0.19 -28.39
N ALA A 507 8.05 -0.49 -27.81
CA ALA A 507 8.49 -1.85 -27.57
C ALA A 507 7.53 -2.61 -26.61
N GLN A 508 7.06 -1.95 -25.56
CA GLN A 508 6.13 -2.53 -24.57
C GLN A 508 4.80 -2.96 -25.20
N VAL A 509 4.27 -2.24 -26.17
CA VAL A 509 2.98 -2.55 -26.79
C VAL A 509 3.09 -3.31 -28.12
N ALA A 510 4.28 -3.47 -28.67
CA ALA A 510 4.54 -4.17 -29.91
C ALA A 510 4.03 -5.63 -29.94
N PRO A 511 4.15 -6.45 -28.85
CA PRO A 511 3.62 -7.81 -28.85
C PRO A 511 2.11 -7.90 -29.10
N PHE A 512 1.37 -6.82 -28.86
CA PHE A 512 -0.09 -6.74 -29.02
C PHE A 512 -0.49 -6.09 -30.34
N GLY A 513 0.45 -5.65 -31.18
CA GLY A 513 0.17 -4.94 -32.43
C GLY A 513 -0.48 -3.56 -32.22
N ILE A 514 -0.31 -2.96 -31.04
CA ILE A 514 -0.90 -1.66 -30.69
C ILE A 514 -0.01 -0.53 -31.24
N ASN A 515 -0.63 0.43 -31.94
CA ASN A 515 0.04 1.65 -32.39
C ASN A 515 0.17 2.62 -31.20
N LEU A 516 1.39 3.12 -30.94
CA LEU A 516 1.66 3.99 -29.79
C LEU A 516 0.94 5.35 -29.89
N ASP A 517 0.86 5.95 -31.09
CA ASP A 517 0.22 7.25 -31.26
C ASP A 517 -1.30 7.15 -31.02
N GLU A 518 -1.93 6.08 -31.51
CA GLU A 518 -3.34 5.79 -31.22
C GLU A 518 -3.58 5.54 -29.73
N LEU A 519 -2.65 4.81 -29.08
CA LEU A 519 -2.72 4.58 -27.63
C LEU A 519 -2.60 5.89 -26.85
N LYS A 520 -1.68 6.77 -27.21
CA LYS A 520 -1.53 8.11 -26.61
C LYS A 520 -2.78 8.97 -26.80
N GLU A 521 -3.36 8.98 -28.02
CA GLU A 521 -4.55 9.77 -28.32
C GLU A 521 -5.78 9.27 -27.55
N ARG A 522 -6.01 7.96 -27.55
CA ARG A 522 -7.19 7.34 -26.89
C ARG A 522 -7.00 7.21 -25.37
N GLY A 523 -5.74 7.07 -24.91
CA GLY A 523 -5.37 6.82 -23.53
C GLY A 523 -5.37 5.34 -23.11
N TRP A 524 -5.96 4.42 -23.87
CA TRP A 524 -5.98 2.98 -23.61
C TRP A 524 -6.23 2.13 -24.86
N ALA A 525 -5.86 0.85 -24.80
CA ALA A 525 -6.10 -0.12 -25.86
C ALA A 525 -6.32 -1.52 -25.29
N ASP A 526 -7.03 -2.36 -26.06
CA ASP A 526 -7.22 -3.79 -25.75
C ASP A 526 -6.03 -4.57 -26.33
N THR A 527 -5.47 -5.50 -25.55
CA THR A 527 -4.35 -6.34 -25.99
C THR A 527 -4.80 -7.61 -26.70
N GLY A 528 -6.09 -7.95 -26.64
CA GLY A 528 -6.60 -9.22 -27.14
C GLY A 528 -6.24 -10.44 -26.28
N VAL A 529 -5.54 -10.29 -25.17
CA VAL A 529 -5.22 -11.38 -24.25
C VAL A 529 -6.50 -11.84 -23.54
N ALA A 530 -6.74 -13.15 -23.57
CA ALA A 530 -7.93 -13.72 -22.94
C ALA A 530 -7.87 -13.60 -21.42
N LEU A 531 -8.97 -13.13 -20.81
CA LEU A 531 -9.10 -13.11 -19.37
C LEU A 531 -9.30 -14.53 -18.82
N PRO A 532 -8.90 -14.81 -17.56
CA PRO A 532 -9.18 -16.08 -16.91
C PRO A 532 -10.67 -16.41 -16.86
N SER A 533 -10.97 -17.69 -16.93
CA SER A 533 -12.35 -18.18 -16.81
C SER A 533 -12.94 -17.84 -15.42
N ARG A 534 -14.24 -17.52 -15.40
CA ARG A 534 -15.06 -17.35 -14.20
C ARG A 534 -16.08 -18.45 -14.04
N THR A 535 -15.82 -19.63 -14.64
CA THR A 535 -16.78 -20.73 -14.76
C THR A 535 -16.84 -21.62 -13.53
N GLY A 536 -16.10 -21.32 -12.46
CA GLY A 536 -16.10 -22.11 -11.23
C GLY A 536 -15.08 -23.26 -11.21
N GLU A 537 -14.29 -23.46 -12.26
CA GLU A 537 -13.15 -24.35 -12.19
C GLU A 537 -11.92 -23.57 -11.69
N PRO A 538 -11.39 -23.88 -10.49
CA PRO A 538 -10.24 -23.20 -9.96
C PRO A 538 -8.96 -23.59 -10.73
N ALA A 539 -8.20 -22.59 -11.13
CA ALA A 539 -6.84 -22.78 -11.65
C ALA A 539 -5.87 -22.70 -10.46
N ILE A 540 -5.55 -23.86 -9.87
CA ILE A 540 -4.69 -23.93 -8.68
C ILE A 540 -3.25 -24.21 -9.15
N PRO A 541 -2.34 -23.21 -9.08
CA PRO A 541 -0.96 -23.35 -9.54
C PRO A 541 -0.04 -23.98 -8.47
N LEU A 542 -0.56 -24.99 -7.75
CA LEU A 542 0.17 -25.76 -6.76
C LEU A 542 0.42 -27.18 -7.27
N ASP A 543 1.42 -27.84 -6.72
CA ASP A 543 1.75 -29.22 -7.07
C ASP A 543 0.53 -30.17 -6.90
N GLY A 544 0.21 -30.90 -7.93
CA GLY A 544 -0.97 -31.76 -7.96
C GLY A 544 -2.31 -31.03 -8.12
N GLY A 545 -2.34 -29.71 -8.34
CA GLY A 545 -3.56 -28.93 -8.56
C GLY A 545 -4.51 -28.93 -7.37
N LYS A 546 -4.01 -29.09 -6.14
CA LYS A 546 -4.82 -29.18 -4.92
C LYS A 546 -4.32 -28.23 -3.84
N ILE A 547 -5.26 -27.69 -3.08
CA ILE A 547 -5.04 -26.83 -1.92
C ILE A 547 -4.82 -27.72 -0.69
N ALA A 548 -3.69 -27.56 -0.01
CA ALA A 548 -3.38 -28.28 1.21
C ALA A 548 -3.97 -27.58 2.43
N LEU A 549 -5.09 -28.07 2.98
CA LEU A 549 -5.71 -27.58 4.22
C LEU A 549 -4.84 -27.90 5.44
N ALA A 550 -4.09 -29.02 5.38
CA ALA A 550 -3.02 -29.36 6.30
C ALA A 550 -1.70 -29.43 5.51
N SER A 551 -0.74 -28.56 5.80
CA SER A 551 0.45 -28.35 4.99
C SER A 551 1.75 -28.41 5.79
N ASP A 552 2.70 -29.22 5.31
CA ASP A 552 4.05 -29.35 5.90
C ASP A 552 4.89 -28.09 5.70
N VAL A 553 4.55 -27.24 4.72
CA VAL A 553 5.23 -25.95 4.52
C VAL A 553 5.02 -25.08 5.75
N TRP A 554 3.81 -24.99 6.22
CA TRP A 554 3.44 -24.18 7.38
C TRP A 554 3.97 -24.80 8.70
N GLU A 555 4.01 -26.13 8.81
CA GLU A 555 4.60 -26.80 9.96
C GLU A 555 6.10 -26.48 10.08
N ARG A 556 6.84 -26.60 8.96
CA ARG A 556 8.26 -26.22 8.93
C ARG A 556 8.50 -24.73 9.24
N ALA A 557 7.55 -23.88 8.94
CA ALA A 557 7.58 -22.46 9.28
C ALA A 557 7.17 -22.16 10.73
N GLY A 558 6.80 -23.19 11.52
CA GLY A 558 6.40 -23.03 12.92
C GLY A 558 4.94 -22.58 13.14
N LEU A 559 4.11 -22.59 12.08
CA LEU A 559 2.71 -22.15 12.15
C LEU A 559 1.69 -23.28 12.30
N GLY A 560 2.16 -24.54 12.39
CA GLY A 560 1.32 -25.74 12.40
C GLY A 560 0.77 -26.12 11.03
N ARG A 561 0.48 -27.40 10.84
CA ARG A 561 -0.04 -27.95 9.56
C ARG A 561 -1.37 -27.31 9.18
N VAL A 562 -2.27 -27.16 10.14
CA VAL A 562 -3.59 -26.52 10.03
C VAL A 562 -3.50 -25.10 10.60
N PRO A 563 -4.27 -24.11 10.08
CA PRO A 563 -4.37 -22.80 10.72
C PRO A 563 -4.72 -22.97 12.20
N ASN A 564 -4.09 -22.21 13.07
CA ASN A 564 -4.33 -22.19 14.50
C ASN A 564 -4.25 -20.78 15.06
N TRP A 565 -4.75 -20.59 16.27
CA TRP A 565 -4.69 -19.30 16.95
C TRP A 565 -3.25 -18.92 17.30
N ILE A 566 -2.87 -17.71 16.92
CA ILE A 566 -1.65 -17.05 17.34
C ILE A 566 -2.07 -15.66 17.84
N ALA A 567 -1.72 -15.35 19.07
CA ALA A 567 -1.98 -14.03 19.64
C ALA A 567 -1.10 -12.95 18.98
N PRO A 568 -1.54 -11.68 18.98
CA PRO A 568 -0.63 -10.56 18.72
C PRO A 568 0.57 -10.61 19.66
N MET A 569 1.73 -10.11 19.20
CA MET A 569 2.98 -10.12 19.98
C MET A 569 2.91 -9.22 21.21
N VAL A 570 2.17 -8.11 21.12
CA VAL A 570 1.97 -7.15 22.20
C VAL A 570 0.51 -7.22 22.63
N GLU A 571 0.25 -7.52 23.90
CA GLU A 571 -1.06 -7.40 24.51
C GLU A 571 -1.05 -6.17 25.43
N PRO A 572 -1.88 -5.13 25.15
CA PRO A 572 -1.97 -3.96 26.02
C PRO A 572 -2.42 -4.34 27.43
N GLY A 573 -1.65 -3.95 28.44
CA GLY A 573 -1.99 -4.19 29.84
C GLY A 573 -3.17 -3.34 30.33
N PRO A 574 -3.60 -3.52 31.58
CA PRO A 574 -4.69 -2.72 32.17
C PRO A 574 -4.42 -1.21 32.06
N GLY A 575 -5.41 -0.46 31.56
CA GLY A 575 -5.29 0.99 31.35
C GLY A 575 -4.43 1.41 30.15
N MET A 576 -3.99 0.46 29.36
CA MET A 576 -3.31 0.71 28.10
C MET A 576 -4.21 0.40 26.90
N PHE A 577 -3.91 1.02 25.78
CA PHE A 577 -4.67 0.90 24.53
C PHE A 577 -3.73 0.53 23.38
N ARG A 578 -4.26 -0.20 22.43
CA ARG A 578 -3.57 -0.35 21.14
C ARG A 578 -3.77 0.92 20.32
N LEU A 579 -2.67 1.53 19.88
CA LEU A 579 -2.75 2.62 18.91
C LEU A 579 -2.85 1.99 17.51
N ILE A 580 -4.03 2.07 16.92
CA ILE A 580 -4.29 1.62 15.56
C ILE A 580 -4.30 2.80 14.59
N SER A 581 -3.95 2.54 13.35
CA SER A 581 -3.97 3.55 12.30
C SER A 581 -4.72 3.06 11.07
N GLY A 582 -5.29 3.99 10.33
CA GLY A 582 -6.00 3.71 9.08
C GLY A 582 -6.24 4.98 8.29
N ASN A 583 -6.60 4.80 7.01
CA ASN A 583 -6.88 5.94 6.15
C ASN A 583 -8.14 6.68 6.61
N ARG A 584 -8.09 8.01 6.52
CA ARG A 584 -9.25 8.89 6.47
C ARG A 584 -9.38 9.43 5.03
N PRO A 585 -10.55 9.92 4.60
CA PRO A 585 -10.67 10.66 3.34
C PRO A 585 -9.59 11.76 3.27
N PHE A 586 -9.09 12.06 2.08
CA PHE A 586 -8.02 13.04 1.80
C PHE A 586 -6.58 12.58 2.08
N GLU A 587 -6.34 11.53 2.85
CA GLU A 587 -4.99 11.08 3.15
C GLU A 587 -4.31 10.42 1.95
N SER A 588 -3.02 10.64 1.82
CA SER A 588 -2.18 10.07 0.78
C SER A 588 -0.88 9.56 1.37
N HIS A 589 -0.89 8.33 1.90
CA HIS A 589 0.29 7.70 2.51
C HIS A 589 1.01 8.69 3.45
N THR A 590 2.31 8.92 3.23
CA THR A 590 3.12 9.84 4.03
C THR A 590 3.02 11.32 3.61
N SER A 591 2.14 11.69 2.68
CA SER A 591 1.96 13.08 2.20
C SER A 591 0.88 13.82 2.98
N ARG A 592 1.19 14.22 4.21
CA ARG A 592 0.22 14.80 5.14
C ARG A 592 -0.35 16.16 4.73
N ARG A 593 0.44 17.05 4.11
CA ARG A 593 0.01 18.43 3.90
C ARG A 593 -1.20 18.58 2.98
N LEU A 594 -1.24 17.83 1.88
CA LEU A 594 -2.41 17.78 1.00
C LEU A 594 -3.62 17.20 1.73
N ALA A 595 -3.39 16.18 2.58
CA ALA A 595 -4.40 15.61 3.42
C ALA A 595 -4.94 16.62 4.44
N ALA A 596 -4.06 17.37 5.12
CA ALA A 596 -4.43 18.36 6.12
C ALA A 596 -5.25 19.52 5.52
N GLN A 597 -4.89 20.00 4.33
CA GLN A 597 -5.65 21.05 3.65
C GLN A 597 -7.06 20.56 3.29
N GLY A 598 -7.19 19.40 2.64
CA GLY A 598 -8.49 18.85 2.27
C GLY A 598 -9.35 18.46 3.48
N ALA A 599 -8.73 17.98 4.55
CA ALA A 599 -9.42 17.69 5.80
C ALA A 599 -9.94 18.95 6.50
N ALA A 600 -9.15 20.01 6.53
CA ALA A 600 -9.57 21.30 7.10
C ALA A 600 -10.75 21.91 6.32
N GLU A 601 -10.71 21.83 4.98
CA GLU A 601 -11.83 22.26 4.13
C GLU A 601 -13.11 21.43 4.40
N ALA A 602 -12.94 20.16 4.76
CA ALA A 602 -14.04 19.24 5.12
C ALA A 602 -14.43 19.32 6.61
N GLY A 603 -13.80 20.20 7.42
CA GLY A 603 -14.05 20.30 8.85
C GLY A 603 -13.53 19.13 9.68
N SER A 604 -12.51 18.40 9.19
CA SER A 604 -11.91 17.25 9.87
C SER A 604 -10.54 17.62 10.46
N ASP A 605 -10.28 17.21 11.70
CA ASP A 605 -8.96 17.35 12.35
C ASP A 605 -8.19 16.03 12.23
N LEU A 606 -7.17 16.01 11.35
CA LEU A 606 -6.29 14.83 11.18
C LEU A 606 -5.30 14.64 12.32
N ASP A 607 -5.12 15.66 13.18
CA ASP A 607 -4.25 15.60 14.34
C ASP A 607 -4.97 15.05 15.58
N ALA A 608 -6.30 14.96 15.54
CA ALA A 608 -7.08 14.33 16.57
C ALA A 608 -6.97 12.80 16.52
N VAL A 609 -6.91 12.20 17.70
CA VAL A 609 -7.06 10.76 17.88
C VAL A 609 -8.48 10.44 18.30
N GLN A 610 -9.05 9.36 17.76
CA GLN A 610 -10.37 8.89 18.21
C GLN A 610 -10.23 7.98 19.41
N MET A 611 -11.12 8.18 20.39
CA MET A 611 -11.22 7.37 21.60
C MET A 611 -12.69 6.98 21.84
N ASN A 612 -12.90 5.76 22.35
CA ASN A 612 -14.26 5.33 22.70
C ASN A 612 -14.87 6.23 23.78
N ALA A 613 -16.08 6.73 23.52
CA ALA A 613 -16.76 7.72 24.38
C ALA A 613 -16.97 7.24 25.83
N ASP A 614 -17.34 5.97 26.02
CA ASP A 614 -17.55 5.40 27.36
C ASP A 614 -16.21 5.27 28.11
N VAL A 615 -15.14 4.96 27.40
CA VAL A 615 -13.79 4.88 27.98
C VAL A 615 -13.32 6.28 28.36
N ALA A 616 -13.46 7.26 27.48
CA ALA A 616 -13.12 8.66 27.73
C ALA A 616 -13.85 9.20 28.96
N ALA A 617 -15.17 8.95 29.06
CA ALA A 617 -15.98 9.36 30.21
C ALA A 617 -15.50 8.73 31.54
N ARG A 618 -15.14 7.43 31.53
CA ARG A 618 -14.58 6.79 32.75
C ARG A 618 -13.23 7.36 33.15
N MET A 619 -12.44 7.86 32.20
CA MET A 619 -11.15 8.52 32.44
C MET A 619 -11.30 10.01 32.76
N GLY A 620 -12.51 10.55 32.71
CA GLY A 620 -12.79 11.98 32.89
C GLY A 620 -12.27 12.87 31.75
N ILE A 621 -12.09 12.30 30.56
CA ILE A 621 -11.64 12.99 29.35
C ILE A 621 -12.88 13.45 28.58
N VAL A 622 -12.88 14.73 28.17
CA VAL A 622 -13.96 15.31 27.38
C VAL A 622 -13.56 15.47 25.91
N ASP A 623 -14.57 15.55 25.04
CA ASP A 623 -14.34 15.77 23.61
C ASP A 623 -13.58 17.06 23.36
N GLY A 624 -12.58 17.00 22.48
CA GLY A 624 -11.70 18.15 22.18
C GLY A 624 -10.57 18.37 23.20
N GLU A 625 -10.53 17.63 24.32
CA GLU A 625 -9.46 17.79 25.32
C GLU A 625 -8.10 17.37 24.75
N ILE A 626 -7.05 18.09 25.14
CA ILE A 626 -5.67 17.72 24.80
C ILE A 626 -5.12 16.85 25.92
N VAL A 627 -4.63 15.66 25.54
CA VAL A 627 -4.05 14.65 26.43
C VAL A 627 -2.65 14.28 25.96
N GLU A 628 -1.93 13.56 26.80
CA GLU A 628 -0.65 12.99 26.46
C GLU A 628 -0.79 11.49 26.14
N LEU A 629 -0.34 11.06 24.96
CA LEU A 629 -0.09 9.66 24.65
C LEU A 629 1.32 9.29 25.10
N VAL A 630 1.41 8.21 25.88
CA VAL A 630 2.66 7.79 26.50
C VAL A 630 2.94 6.33 26.18
N SER A 631 4.16 6.05 25.72
CA SER A 631 4.72 4.70 25.61
C SER A 631 6.22 4.71 25.93
N ASP A 632 6.85 3.55 25.87
CA ASP A 632 8.31 3.43 26.00
C ASP A 632 9.08 4.15 24.87
N MET A 633 8.41 4.45 23.75
CA MET A 633 8.98 5.13 22.60
C MET A 633 8.95 6.67 22.72
N GLY A 634 8.11 7.21 23.59
CA GLY A 634 8.00 8.65 23.79
C GLY A 634 6.65 9.12 24.31
N ARG A 635 6.47 10.45 24.20
CA ARG A 635 5.28 11.18 24.63
C ARG A 635 4.87 12.17 23.55
N ASP A 636 3.58 12.22 23.22
CA ASP A 636 3.02 13.14 22.24
C ASP A 636 1.70 13.71 22.75
N HIS A 637 1.49 15.02 22.51
CA HIS A 637 0.24 15.68 22.84
C HIS A 637 -0.75 15.52 21.68
N VAL A 638 -1.97 15.07 21.99
CA VAL A 638 -3.01 14.82 20.99
C VAL A 638 -4.33 15.40 21.45
N ARG A 639 -5.15 15.86 20.52
CA ARG A 639 -6.55 16.18 20.75
C ARG A 639 -7.38 14.91 20.71
N VAL A 640 -8.28 14.73 21.64
CA VAL A 640 -9.21 13.59 21.65
C VAL A 640 -10.50 13.93 20.93
N GLU A 641 -10.90 13.10 19.98
CA GLU A 641 -12.23 13.06 19.37
C GLU A 641 -12.96 11.85 19.96
N THR A 642 -14.01 12.07 20.76
CA THR A 642 -14.74 10.98 21.38
C THR A 642 -15.79 10.39 20.44
N THR A 643 -15.91 9.07 20.37
CA THR A 643 -16.87 8.39 19.50
C THR A 643 -17.37 7.07 20.13
N PRO A 644 -18.67 6.74 20.02
CA PRO A 644 -19.16 5.41 20.42
C PRO A 644 -18.79 4.30 19.42
N TYR A 645 -18.22 4.69 18.27
CA TYR A 645 -18.00 3.81 17.12
C TYR A 645 -16.56 3.28 17.00
N LEU A 646 -15.82 3.26 18.09
CA LEU A 646 -14.49 2.67 18.20
C LEU A 646 -14.48 1.56 19.24
N HIS A 647 -13.70 0.50 19.03
CA HIS A 647 -13.52 -0.56 20.01
C HIS A 647 -12.87 0.00 21.30
N PRO A 648 -13.35 -0.38 22.50
CA PRO A 648 -12.85 0.18 23.77
C PRO A 648 -11.36 -0.07 24.06
N ALA A 649 -10.77 -1.11 23.47
CA ALA A 649 -9.37 -1.50 23.71
C ALA A 649 -8.36 -0.73 22.83
N CYS A 650 -8.80 0.22 22.02
CA CYS A 650 -7.89 0.94 21.12
C CYS A 650 -8.16 2.44 21.04
N ILE A 651 -7.14 3.12 20.52
CA ILE A 651 -7.17 4.51 20.08
C ILE A 651 -6.85 4.51 18.58
N PHE A 652 -7.58 5.29 17.81
CA PHE A 652 -7.38 5.38 16.38
C PHE A 652 -6.71 6.72 16.02
N THR A 653 -5.69 6.66 15.16
CA THR A 653 -5.07 7.84 14.55
C THR A 653 -5.10 7.72 13.02
N SER A 654 -4.92 8.85 12.34
CA SER A 654 -4.73 8.94 10.90
C SER A 654 -3.49 8.15 10.45
N ALA A 655 -3.55 7.50 9.29
CA ALA A 655 -2.40 6.81 8.69
C ALA A 655 -1.32 7.78 8.16
N ALA A 656 -1.65 9.06 7.99
CA ALA A 656 -0.66 10.07 7.63
C ALA A 656 0.27 10.34 8.81
N PRO A 657 1.60 10.36 8.63
CA PRO A 657 2.54 10.63 9.71
C PRO A 657 2.24 11.95 10.40
N GLY A 658 2.30 11.90 11.70
CA GLY A 658 1.83 12.89 12.68
C GLY A 658 2.20 14.32 12.51
N GLY A 659 1.55 15.14 13.35
CA GLY A 659 1.53 16.59 13.44
C GLY A 659 2.82 17.33 13.69
N ARG A 660 3.94 16.69 13.57
CA ARG A 660 5.20 17.41 13.45
C ARG A 660 5.24 18.04 12.08
N SER A 661 4.62 19.22 11.99
CA SER A 661 4.75 20.08 10.83
C SER A 661 6.24 20.20 10.50
N PHE A 662 6.66 19.60 9.42
CA PHE A 662 7.98 19.80 8.86
C PHE A 662 8.03 21.14 8.11
N GLY A 663 7.61 22.20 8.79
CA GLY A 663 7.88 23.57 8.39
C GLY A 663 9.06 24.05 9.22
N ALA A 664 10.10 24.52 8.58
CA ALA A 664 11.28 25.09 9.22
C ALA A 664 10.97 26.30 10.15
N ASP A 665 9.71 26.73 10.23
CA ASP A 665 9.26 27.94 10.90
C ASP A 665 8.30 27.71 12.09
N ALA A 666 8.08 26.46 12.53
CA ALA A 666 7.31 26.23 13.76
C ALA A 666 8.16 26.56 14.98
N GLY A 667 8.44 27.82 15.20
CA GLY A 667 9.06 28.31 16.40
C GLY A 667 8.23 27.96 17.62
N GLY A 668 8.73 27.02 18.44
CA GLY A 668 8.40 26.93 19.86
C GLY A 668 7.03 26.46 20.29
N ALA A 669 6.07 26.23 19.43
CA ALA A 669 4.78 25.63 19.81
C ALA A 669 4.93 24.11 19.80
N GLN A 670 4.56 23.45 20.91
CA GLN A 670 4.50 22.00 21.03
C GLN A 670 3.56 21.46 19.95
N ALA A 671 4.09 20.73 18.96
CA ALA A 671 3.30 20.24 17.86
C ALA A 671 2.24 19.25 18.37
N LEU A 672 0.96 19.50 18.06
CA LEU A 672 -0.14 18.59 18.35
C LEU A 672 -0.14 17.45 17.33
N GLY A 673 -0.50 16.24 17.76
CA GLY A 673 -0.69 15.06 16.93
C GLY A 673 0.39 14.01 17.11
N VAL A 674 0.12 12.81 16.59
CA VAL A 674 0.99 11.65 16.69
C VAL A 674 1.15 10.98 15.33
N GLY A 675 2.38 10.58 15.01
CA GLY A 675 2.64 9.67 13.89
C GLY A 675 2.15 8.25 14.22
N PRO A 676 1.51 7.56 13.27
CA PRO A 676 0.95 6.23 13.53
C PRO A 676 2.00 5.22 14.01
N LEU A 677 3.28 5.45 13.69
CA LEU A 677 4.39 4.57 14.02
C LEU A 677 5.30 5.12 15.14
N ASP A 678 5.06 6.34 15.65
CA ASP A 678 5.94 6.97 16.65
C ASP A 678 5.96 6.22 17.99
N HIS A 679 4.84 5.57 18.33
CA HIS A 679 4.71 4.74 19.54
C HIS A 679 4.86 3.24 19.28
N THR A 680 5.19 2.84 18.05
CA THR A 680 5.40 1.43 17.69
C THR A 680 6.89 1.12 17.71
N PRO A 681 7.36 0.18 18.53
CA PRO A 681 8.76 -0.28 18.49
C PRO A 681 9.08 -0.82 17.09
N LEU A 682 10.29 -0.55 16.60
CA LEU A 682 10.74 -1.15 15.34
C LEU A 682 10.96 -2.65 15.54
N ARG A 683 10.06 -3.44 14.98
CA ARG A 683 10.08 -4.90 15.01
C ARG A 683 9.78 -5.45 13.64
N TRP A 684 10.43 -6.55 13.31
CA TRP A 684 10.17 -7.31 12.08
C TRP A 684 9.45 -8.61 12.42
N ASP A 685 8.48 -8.96 11.61
CA ASP A 685 7.86 -10.28 11.66
C ASP A 685 8.97 -11.34 11.41
N PRO A 686 9.18 -12.28 12.32
CA PRO A 686 10.23 -13.29 12.17
C PRO A 686 10.01 -14.22 10.96
N LEU A 687 8.79 -14.32 10.45
CA LEU A 687 8.42 -15.17 9.34
C LEU A 687 8.59 -14.49 7.97
N THR A 688 8.19 -13.22 7.89
CA THR A 688 8.07 -12.50 6.60
C THR A 688 8.94 -11.24 6.51
N GLY A 689 9.56 -10.80 7.61
CA GLY A 689 10.31 -9.54 7.62
C GLY A 689 9.45 -8.29 7.49
N ALA A 690 8.13 -8.40 7.59
CA ALA A 690 7.25 -7.23 7.62
C ALA A 690 7.56 -6.34 8.83
N ALA A 691 7.48 -5.03 8.66
CA ALA A 691 7.48 -4.13 9.79
C ALA A 691 6.13 -4.22 10.52
N LEU A 692 6.14 -4.61 11.81
CA LEU A 692 4.93 -4.78 12.59
C LEU A 692 4.40 -3.41 13.06
N THR A 693 3.42 -2.87 12.36
CA THR A 693 3.00 -1.46 12.50
C THR A 693 2.03 -1.20 13.65
N GLN A 694 1.38 -2.22 14.19
CA GLN A 694 0.40 -2.08 15.27
C GLN A 694 0.70 -2.96 16.50
N GLU A 695 1.90 -3.51 16.60
CA GLU A 695 2.38 -4.20 17.80
C GLU A 695 2.91 -3.19 18.81
N ASN A 696 1.99 -2.43 19.41
CA ASN A 696 2.24 -1.34 20.34
C ASN A 696 1.24 -1.33 21.48
N ALA A 697 1.54 -0.55 22.52
CA ALA A 697 0.63 -0.21 23.60
C ALA A 697 0.91 1.20 24.08
N VAL A 698 -0.13 2.01 24.27
CA VAL A 698 -0.04 3.39 24.74
C VAL A 698 -0.94 3.61 25.95
N ARG A 699 -0.52 4.52 26.84
CA ARG A 699 -1.38 5.09 27.87
C ARG A 699 -1.85 6.46 27.45
N VAL A 700 -3.00 6.85 27.98
CA VAL A 700 -3.53 8.22 27.86
C VAL A 700 -3.44 8.88 29.22
N GLU A 701 -2.75 9.99 29.30
CA GLU A 701 -2.57 10.76 30.54
C GLU A 701 -3.14 12.17 30.35
N LYS A 702 -3.92 12.64 31.34
CA LYS A 702 -4.38 14.03 31.34
C LYS A 702 -3.19 14.94 31.59
N ILE A 703 -3.08 16.03 30.84
CA ILE A 703 -2.07 17.03 31.09
C ILE A 703 -2.46 17.76 32.36
N ALA A 704 -1.62 17.70 33.40
CA ALA A 704 -1.82 18.47 34.61
C ALA A 704 -1.94 19.96 34.25
N ALA A 705 -2.99 20.64 34.71
CA ALA A 705 -3.07 22.07 34.62
C ALA A 705 -1.78 22.65 35.24
N ARG A 706 -1.01 23.41 34.45
CA ARG A 706 0.07 24.19 35.06
C ARG A 706 -0.57 25.06 36.14
N GLU A 707 -0.21 24.83 37.41
CA GLU A 707 -0.48 25.82 38.43
C GLU A 707 0.18 27.14 37.96
N ASP A 708 -0.65 28.11 37.61
CA ASP A 708 -0.19 29.47 37.36
C ASP A 708 0.43 29.95 38.70
N ASN A 709 1.71 29.76 38.86
CA ASN A 709 2.50 30.48 39.85
C ASN A 709 2.64 31.93 39.40
N SER A 710 1.52 32.67 39.45
CA SER A 710 1.53 34.10 39.46
C SER A 710 1.58 34.54 40.93
N ASP A 711 2.78 34.62 41.47
CA ASP A 711 3.13 35.47 42.62
C ASP A 711 4.18 36.51 42.18
#